data_f5d7847c5234ba4038ba005fa9d1f996
#
_entry.id   f5d7847c5234ba4038ba005fa9d1f996
#
_cell.length_a   1.000
_cell.length_b   1.000
_cell.length_c   1.000
_cell.angle_alpha   90.00
_cell.angle_beta   90.00
_cell.angle_gamma   90.00
#
_symmetry.space_group_name_H-M   'P 1'
#
loop_
_entity.id
_entity.type
_entity.pdbx_description
1 polymer ?
#
loop_
_entity_poly.entity_id
_entity_poly.type
_entity_poly.pdbx_seq_one_letter_code
_entity_poly.pdbx_strand_id
1 'polypeptide(L)'
;MKKYLFLTLALLMGITTMTAEKKTKLSVSRVDPTDWYVGMKNPQLQLMVYGQGIRDVQTVTTDYAGVRVDSIVRLDSPNYLLVYLNLRDARPGTMRLSFKPAKGKPVAVDYQLRQRAMAGSERHGFDISDVLYLLMPDRFASGRTDNDQIAGMNAYRNDRSQPSLRHGGDMEGIRQHLDYFNELGVTALWFTPVLENNSPDAGGFSTYHGYATTDYYRVDPRFGTNEEYCLLIREAHARGLKVVMDMIFNHCGFEHPWVADMPSKDWLNAPEWLSEKSSGRDPMTGFGEGSSGSKYLQTSYKLTPVVDPYASDVDLKETTEGWFVPSMPDLNQRNPHVMRYLIQNSIWWIETAGIDGIRMDTYPYAFREPMAQWMKELNAEYPNFNTVGETWVTEPAYTAAWQTSPDPSEGGECHAESRHPSFGGAGGGPTYLKTVMDFSFFDKLNQAKHEETDGWWQGLNRIYNSFCYDYLYQNPASVLAFIENHDTDRFLADGHDATMLKQALALLLTVKRIPQLYYGTEVMMNGTKEVTDGNVRCDFPGGFPGDSHNAFTRQGRTEQEQQMFAWLSKLLHWRKGNEVITRGTMKQFIPYGGVYVIARQLGGRTVLTVLNGTSAPATMQVVRYAEVIGATADALDVTTGRRYDLTRDVELEPRQSLVLEYVKVE
;
A
#
# COMPACT_ATOMS: atom_id res chain seq x y z
N MET A 1 -35.27 -9.50 85.37
CA MET A 1 -36.19 -10.61 85.65
C MET A 1 -36.63 -11.14 84.28
N LYS A 2 -36.30 -12.39 83.99
CA LYS A 2 -36.76 -13.37 82.99
C LYS A 2 -37.21 -12.80 81.63
N LYS A 3 -36.42 -12.81 80.57
CA LYS A 3 -35.87 -13.78 79.57
C LYS A 3 -36.89 -14.82 79.16
N TYR A 4 -37.30 -14.73 77.90
CA TYR A 4 -37.60 -15.90 77.07
C TYR A 4 -36.97 -15.75 75.72
N LEU A 5 -36.13 -16.77 75.42
CA LEU A 5 -35.46 -17.03 74.18
C LEU A 5 -36.41 -17.79 73.26
N PHE A 6 -36.68 -17.33 72.04
CA PHE A 6 -37.31 -18.14 71.02
C PHE A 6 -36.32 -18.38 69.88
N LEU A 7 -35.92 -19.66 69.71
CA LEU A 7 -35.18 -20.17 68.66
C LEU A 7 -36.11 -20.46 67.45
N THR A 8 -35.99 -19.75 66.37
CA THR A 8 -36.72 -20.08 65.14
C THR A 8 -35.69 -20.61 64.11
N LEU A 9 -35.81 -21.91 63.87
CA LEU A 9 -35.07 -22.65 62.86
C LEU A 9 -35.66 -22.31 61.48
N ALA A 10 -35.03 -21.46 60.66
CA ALA A 10 -35.44 -21.19 59.30
C ALA A 10 -34.74 -22.21 58.40
N LEU A 11 -35.50 -23.13 57.84
CA LEU A 11 -35.11 -24.07 56.80
C LEU A 11 -34.93 -23.27 55.50
N LEU A 12 -33.72 -22.97 55.10
CA LEU A 12 -33.40 -22.43 53.77
C LEU A 12 -33.49 -23.58 52.75
N MET A 13 -34.61 -23.73 52.10
CA MET A 13 -34.68 -24.42 50.81
C MET A 13 -34.03 -23.53 49.75
N GLY A 14 -32.79 -23.81 49.42
CA GLY A 14 -32.13 -23.24 48.25
C GLY A 14 -32.85 -23.69 46.95
N ILE A 15 -33.74 -22.84 46.48
CA ILE A 15 -34.22 -22.95 45.09
C ILE A 15 -33.12 -22.44 44.21
N THR A 16 -32.25 -23.33 43.74
CA THR A 16 -31.41 -23.08 42.57
C THR A 16 -32.36 -22.97 41.39
N THR A 17 -32.73 -21.74 41.05
CA THR A 17 -33.30 -21.45 39.74
C THR A 17 -32.21 -21.69 38.73
N MET A 18 -32.18 -22.91 38.18
CA MET A 18 -31.54 -23.12 36.89
C MET A 18 -32.28 -22.25 35.88
N THR A 19 -31.73 -21.05 35.65
CA THR A 19 -32.07 -20.31 34.44
C THR A 19 -31.74 -21.21 33.28
N ALA A 20 -32.77 -21.79 32.67
CA ALA A 20 -32.59 -22.49 31.39
C ALA A 20 -32.01 -21.47 30.44
N GLU A 21 -30.72 -21.62 30.12
CA GLU A 21 -30.07 -20.87 29.04
C GLU A 21 -30.99 -21.00 27.82
N LYS A 22 -31.54 -19.90 27.38
CA LYS A 22 -32.36 -19.84 26.18
C LYS A 22 -31.45 -20.33 25.06
N LYS A 23 -31.64 -21.56 24.59
CA LYS A 23 -30.85 -22.15 23.49
C LYS A 23 -30.90 -21.20 22.31
N THR A 24 -29.79 -20.58 22.03
CA THR A 24 -29.62 -19.71 20.87
C THR A 24 -29.84 -20.54 19.60
N LYS A 25 -30.78 -20.13 18.77
CA LYS A 25 -31.08 -20.83 17.53
C LYS A 25 -29.89 -20.67 16.58
N LEU A 26 -29.40 -21.76 16.02
CA LEU A 26 -28.34 -21.73 15.01
C LEU A 26 -28.73 -20.81 13.85
N SER A 27 -27.87 -19.85 13.53
CA SER A 27 -27.94 -19.01 12.33
C SER A 27 -26.54 -18.72 11.82
N VAL A 28 -26.38 -18.59 10.51
CA VAL A 28 -25.18 -18.11 9.85
C VAL A 28 -25.52 -16.73 9.29
N SER A 29 -24.78 -15.72 9.69
CA SER A 29 -24.99 -14.34 9.26
C SER A 29 -23.91 -13.83 8.31
N ARG A 30 -22.71 -14.44 8.33
CA ARG A 30 -21.61 -14.07 7.44
C ARG A 30 -20.71 -15.27 7.15
N VAL A 31 -20.17 -15.31 5.94
CA VAL A 31 -19.13 -16.25 5.51
C VAL A 31 -18.08 -15.46 4.72
N ASP A 32 -16.82 -15.53 5.14
CA ASP A 32 -15.68 -14.94 4.46
C ASP A 32 -14.69 -16.01 3.97
N PRO A 33 -14.17 -15.87 2.74
CA PRO A 33 -14.60 -14.96 1.68
C PRO A 33 -16.06 -15.16 1.29
N THR A 34 -16.70 -14.14 0.73
CA THR A 34 -18.13 -14.16 0.36
C THR A 34 -18.47 -15.14 -0.78
N ASP A 35 -17.49 -15.39 -1.61
CA ASP A 35 -17.45 -16.38 -2.69
C ASP A 35 -16.00 -16.74 -3.00
N TRP A 36 -15.76 -17.73 -3.87
CA TRP A 36 -14.41 -18.16 -4.20
C TRP A 36 -14.28 -18.64 -5.64
N TYR A 37 -13.04 -18.81 -6.10
CA TYR A 37 -12.71 -19.20 -7.47
C TYR A 37 -12.17 -20.63 -7.52
N VAL A 38 -12.61 -21.41 -8.50
CA VAL A 38 -12.09 -22.77 -8.72
C VAL A 38 -10.81 -22.74 -9.57
N GLY A 39 -10.01 -23.80 -9.49
CA GLY A 39 -8.79 -23.94 -10.29
C GLY A 39 -7.59 -23.18 -9.74
N MET A 40 -7.61 -22.83 -8.45
CA MET A 40 -6.45 -22.29 -7.75
C MET A 40 -5.36 -23.36 -7.58
N LYS A 41 -4.07 -22.98 -7.63
CA LYS A 41 -2.95 -23.88 -7.35
C LYS A 41 -3.03 -24.46 -5.94
N ASN A 42 -3.35 -23.61 -4.96
CA ASN A 42 -3.71 -24.07 -3.64
C ASN A 42 -5.22 -24.39 -3.60
N PRO A 43 -5.62 -25.67 -3.60
CA PRO A 43 -7.03 -26.04 -3.62
C PRO A 43 -7.71 -25.90 -2.26
N GLN A 44 -6.99 -25.57 -1.19
CA GLN A 44 -7.55 -25.43 0.14
C GLN A 44 -8.17 -24.06 0.36
N LEU A 45 -9.44 -24.04 0.75
CA LEU A 45 -10.20 -22.85 1.09
C LEU A 45 -10.58 -22.89 2.58
N GLN A 46 -10.21 -21.84 3.32
CA GLN A 46 -10.71 -21.54 4.66
C GLN A 46 -11.93 -20.64 4.55
N LEU A 47 -13.07 -21.10 5.04
CA LEU A 47 -14.24 -20.23 5.25
C LEU A 47 -14.31 -19.84 6.72
N MET A 48 -14.35 -18.54 7.00
CA MET A 48 -14.64 -17.97 8.31
C MET A 48 -16.15 -17.73 8.40
N VAL A 49 -16.82 -18.50 9.25
CA VAL A 49 -18.28 -18.46 9.41
C VAL A 49 -18.61 -17.78 10.72
N TYR A 50 -19.43 -16.73 10.66
CA TYR A 50 -19.93 -16.00 11.82
C TYR A 50 -21.44 -16.18 11.96
N GLY A 51 -21.91 -16.38 13.20
CA GLY A 51 -23.33 -16.52 13.46
C GLY A 51 -23.65 -16.90 14.90
N GLN A 52 -24.93 -17.00 15.22
CA GLN A 52 -25.38 -17.39 16.55
C GLN A 52 -25.44 -18.92 16.68
N GLY A 53 -25.04 -19.46 17.84
CA GLY A 53 -25.05 -20.91 18.10
C GLY A 53 -24.12 -21.70 17.20
N ILE A 54 -23.18 -21.03 16.52
CA ILE A 54 -22.27 -21.66 15.53
C ILE A 54 -21.30 -22.63 16.20
N ARG A 55 -20.93 -22.41 17.46
CA ARG A 55 -20.08 -23.31 18.26
C ARG A 55 -20.70 -24.70 18.44
N ASP A 56 -22.04 -24.81 18.43
CA ASP A 56 -22.76 -26.09 18.61
C ASP A 56 -22.76 -26.94 17.34
N VAL A 57 -22.28 -26.45 16.21
CA VAL A 57 -22.16 -27.18 14.95
C VAL A 57 -21.21 -28.34 15.14
N GLN A 58 -21.71 -29.59 14.88
CA GLN A 58 -20.92 -30.80 14.98
C GLN A 58 -20.28 -31.19 13.63
N THR A 59 -21.03 -30.99 12.56
CA THR A 59 -20.56 -31.31 11.21
C THR A 59 -21.00 -30.24 10.21
N VAL A 60 -20.16 -30.01 9.23
CA VAL A 60 -20.48 -29.26 8.01
C VAL A 60 -20.35 -30.23 6.85
N THR A 61 -21.35 -30.29 5.99
CA THR A 61 -21.36 -31.20 4.84
C THR A 61 -21.82 -30.49 3.59
N THR A 62 -21.38 -31.01 2.45
CA THR A 62 -21.87 -30.64 1.12
C THR A 62 -21.95 -31.91 0.27
N ASP A 63 -22.87 -31.93 -0.67
CA ASP A 63 -22.98 -32.96 -1.72
C ASP A 63 -22.46 -32.45 -3.08
N TYR A 64 -21.85 -31.24 -3.08
CA TYR A 64 -21.33 -30.62 -4.31
C TYR A 64 -20.15 -31.41 -4.86
N ALA A 65 -20.28 -31.84 -6.11
CA ALA A 65 -19.28 -32.69 -6.77
C ALA A 65 -17.91 -32.00 -6.84
N GLY A 66 -16.84 -32.70 -6.45
CA GLY A 66 -15.47 -32.19 -6.46
C GLY A 66 -15.11 -31.34 -5.25
N VAL A 67 -16.01 -31.15 -4.29
CA VAL A 67 -15.73 -30.47 -3.02
C VAL A 67 -15.71 -31.46 -1.87
N ARG A 68 -14.70 -31.34 -1.01
CA ARG A 68 -14.61 -32.13 0.24
C ARG A 68 -14.46 -31.16 1.42
N VAL A 69 -15.19 -31.42 2.49
CA VAL A 69 -14.96 -30.77 3.79
C VAL A 69 -13.82 -31.51 4.49
N ASP A 70 -12.68 -30.86 4.65
CA ASP A 70 -11.51 -31.49 5.27
C ASP A 70 -11.59 -31.42 6.80
N SER A 71 -11.99 -30.29 7.35
CA SER A 71 -12.11 -30.09 8.80
C SER A 71 -12.97 -28.89 9.16
N ILE A 72 -13.37 -28.83 10.43
CA ILE A 72 -13.92 -27.63 11.08
C ILE A 72 -13.10 -27.30 12.32
N VAL A 73 -12.84 -26.02 12.55
CA VAL A 73 -12.14 -25.52 13.74
C VAL A 73 -13.04 -24.56 14.50
N ARG A 74 -13.31 -24.89 15.77
CA ARG A 74 -14.07 -24.05 16.68
C ARG A 74 -13.10 -23.08 17.35
N LEU A 75 -13.36 -21.80 17.19
CA LEU A 75 -12.53 -20.76 17.80
C LEU A 75 -12.95 -20.50 19.27
N ASP A 76 -12.25 -19.64 19.97
CA ASP A 76 -12.56 -19.32 21.38
C ASP A 76 -13.91 -18.62 21.50
N SER A 77 -14.23 -17.69 20.61
CA SER A 77 -15.56 -17.09 20.52
C SER A 77 -16.61 -18.16 20.11
N PRO A 78 -17.77 -18.18 20.76
CA PRO A 78 -18.86 -19.10 20.40
C PRO A 78 -19.54 -18.75 19.07
N ASN A 79 -19.22 -17.60 18.49
CA ASN A 79 -19.85 -17.06 17.30
C ASN A 79 -19.04 -17.31 16.01
N TYR A 80 -17.84 -17.88 16.11
CA TYR A 80 -16.98 -18.16 14.97
C TYR A 80 -16.69 -19.64 14.79
N LEU A 81 -16.67 -20.08 13.53
CA LEU A 81 -16.28 -21.42 13.10
C LEU A 81 -15.47 -21.29 11.82
N LEU A 82 -14.34 -21.98 11.73
CA LEU A 82 -13.63 -22.13 10.47
C LEU A 82 -14.00 -23.46 9.81
N VAL A 83 -14.24 -23.44 8.51
CA VAL A 83 -14.50 -24.61 7.68
C VAL A 83 -13.42 -24.68 6.60
N TYR A 84 -12.68 -25.77 6.58
CA TYR A 84 -11.66 -26.02 5.56
C TYR A 84 -12.23 -26.93 4.49
N LEU A 85 -12.18 -26.46 3.25
CA LEU A 85 -12.64 -27.14 2.07
C LEU A 85 -11.47 -27.46 1.15
N ASN A 86 -11.55 -28.60 0.45
CA ASN A 86 -10.68 -28.92 -0.67
C ASN A 86 -11.50 -28.80 -1.96
N LEU A 87 -11.04 -27.95 -2.87
CA LEU A 87 -11.72 -27.60 -4.12
C LEU A 87 -10.99 -28.14 -5.37
N ARG A 88 -10.06 -29.09 -5.22
CA ARG A 88 -9.19 -29.57 -6.31
C ARG A 88 -9.95 -29.93 -7.58
N ASP A 89 -11.07 -30.63 -7.41
CA ASP A 89 -11.87 -31.17 -8.52
C ASP A 89 -13.21 -30.42 -8.69
N ALA A 90 -13.35 -29.29 -7.97
CA ALA A 90 -14.58 -28.49 -8.00
C ALA A 90 -14.74 -27.76 -9.34
N ARG A 91 -16.00 -27.61 -9.75
CA ARG A 91 -16.41 -26.81 -10.92
C ARG A 91 -17.13 -25.54 -10.44
N PRO A 92 -17.23 -24.49 -11.28
CA PRO A 92 -18.05 -23.32 -10.96
C PRO A 92 -19.52 -23.68 -10.76
N GLY A 93 -20.17 -23.01 -9.81
CA GLY A 93 -21.60 -23.19 -9.50
C GLY A 93 -21.92 -22.86 -8.05
N THR A 94 -23.17 -23.03 -7.66
CA THR A 94 -23.65 -22.78 -6.30
C THR A 94 -23.53 -24.05 -5.47
N MET A 95 -22.63 -24.04 -4.49
CA MET A 95 -22.43 -25.09 -3.52
C MET A 95 -23.33 -24.84 -2.30
N ARG A 96 -24.01 -25.90 -1.83
CA ARG A 96 -24.79 -25.81 -0.59
C ARG A 96 -24.03 -26.44 0.56
N LEU A 97 -23.75 -25.62 1.59
CA LEU A 97 -23.14 -26.06 2.85
C LEU A 97 -24.22 -26.27 3.91
N SER A 98 -24.23 -27.42 4.54
CA SER A 98 -25.19 -27.78 5.61
C SER A 98 -24.48 -27.83 6.95
N PHE A 99 -24.83 -26.92 7.84
CA PHE A 99 -24.32 -26.81 9.21
C PHE A 99 -25.24 -27.54 10.17
N LYS A 100 -24.81 -28.68 10.68
CA LYS A 100 -25.61 -29.54 11.56
C LYS A 100 -25.19 -29.41 13.01
N PRO A 101 -26.02 -28.87 13.89
CA PRO A 101 -25.73 -28.80 15.33
C PRO A 101 -25.94 -30.17 16.00
N ALA A 102 -25.44 -30.34 17.24
CA ALA A 102 -25.67 -31.54 18.05
C ALA A 102 -27.17 -31.79 18.31
N LYS A 103 -27.95 -30.76 18.47
CA LYS A 103 -29.41 -30.80 18.66
C LYS A 103 -30.06 -29.67 17.85
N GLY A 104 -31.13 -29.98 17.12
CA GLY A 104 -31.86 -28.99 16.32
C GLY A 104 -31.81 -29.30 14.83
N LYS A 105 -32.34 -28.40 14.01
CA LYS A 105 -32.36 -28.55 12.57
C LYS A 105 -31.07 -27.99 11.96
N PRO A 106 -30.54 -28.62 10.91
CA PRO A 106 -29.45 -28.06 10.14
C PRO A 106 -29.81 -26.69 9.55
N VAL A 107 -28.82 -25.83 9.40
CA VAL A 107 -28.89 -24.56 8.63
C VAL A 107 -28.08 -24.73 7.35
N ALA A 108 -28.67 -24.39 6.23
CA ALA A 108 -28.00 -24.43 4.93
C ALA A 108 -27.63 -23.02 4.47
N VAL A 109 -26.45 -22.92 3.84
CA VAL A 109 -25.93 -21.69 3.22
C VAL A 109 -25.53 -22.03 1.79
N ASP A 110 -26.04 -21.28 0.85
CA ASP A 110 -25.61 -21.36 -0.53
C ASP A 110 -24.33 -20.51 -0.71
N TYR A 111 -23.27 -21.11 -1.26
CA TYR A 111 -21.96 -20.50 -1.44
C TYR A 111 -21.54 -20.58 -2.91
N GLN A 112 -21.12 -19.46 -3.47
CA GLN A 112 -20.80 -19.38 -4.89
C GLN A 112 -19.35 -19.77 -5.17
N LEU A 113 -19.14 -20.77 -6.02
CA LEU A 113 -17.85 -21.06 -6.65
C LEU A 113 -17.83 -20.46 -8.05
N ARG A 114 -16.90 -19.55 -8.32
CA ARG A 114 -16.80 -18.79 -9.57
C ARG A 114 -15.75 -19.38 -10.51
N GLN A 115 -15.93 -19.15 -11.80
CA GLN A 115 -14.90 -19.36 -12.80
C GLN A 115 -13.94 -18.17 -12.76
N ARG A 116 -12.64 -18.43 -12.84
CA ARG A 116 -11.62 -17.39 -13.03
C ARG A 116 -11.76 -16.72 -14.39
N ALA A 117 -11.51 -15.43 -14.46
CA ALA A 117 -11.55 -14.67 -15.72
C ALA A 117 -10.36 -15.03 -16.63
N MET A 118 -9.20 -15.34 -16.03
CA MET A 118 -7.96 -15.71 -16.73
C MET A 118 -7.07 -16.57 -15.84
N ALA A 119 -6.08 -17.22 -16.43
CA ALA A 119 -5.08 -17.95 -15.66
C ALA A 119 -4.18 -16.99 -14.83
N GLY A 120 -3.65 -17.46 -13.71
CA GLY A 120 -2.79 -16.63 -12.86
C GLY A 120 -1.52 -16.16 -13.58
N SER A 121 -0.96 -16.97 -14.49
CA SER A 121 0.19 -16.59 -15.31
C SER A 121 -0.08 -15.52 -16.37
N GLU A 122 -1.34 -15.26 -16.67
CA GLU A 122 -1.76 -14.22 -17.63
C GLU A 122 -1.96 -12.85 -16.96
N ARG A 123 -1.95 -12.81 -15.62
CA ARG A 123 -2.04 -11.56 -14.86
C ARG A 123 -0.66 -10.92 -14.77
N HIS A 124 -0.54 -9.74 -15.37
CA HIS A 124 0.70 -8.96 -15.39
C HIS A 124 0.57 -7.75 -14.47
N GLY A 125 1.51 -7.61 -13.54
CA GLY A 125 1.59 -6.49 -12.63
C GLY A 125 2.25 -5.25 -13.24
N PHE A 126 2.49 -4.27 -12.39
CA PHE A 126 3.28 -3.08 -12.75
C PHE A 126 4.78 -3.39 -12.69
N ASP A 127 5.57 -2.67 -13.48
CA ASP A 127 7.02 -2.77 -13.52
C ASP A 127 7.69 -1.43 -13.86
N ILE A 128 8.98 -1.44 -14.18
CA ILE A 128 9.74 -0.23 -14.54
C ILE A 128 9.19 0.49 -15.79
N SER A 129 8.37 -0.15 -16.61
CA SER A 129 7.71 0.50 -17.75
C SER A 129 6.55 1.40 -17.33
N ASP A 130 6.05 1.20 -16.12
CA ASP A 130 4.93 1.96 -15.59
C ASP A 130 5.36 3.24 -14.87
N VAL A 131 4.41 4.12 -14.69
CA VAL A 131 4.44 5.26 -13.78
C VAL A 131 3.18 5.19 -12.94
N LEU A 132 3.36 4.98 -11.63
CA LEU A 132 2.25 4.89 -10.69
C LEU A 132 1.80 6.29 -10.28
N TYR A 133 0.50 6.53 -10.31
CA TYR A 133 -0.11 7.77 -9.81
C TYR A 133 -0.89 7.44 -8.54
N LEU A 134 -0.31 7.84 -7.39
CA LEU A 134 -0.93 7.69 -6.08
C LEU A 134 -1.97 8.78 -5.89
N LEU A 135 -3.20 8.39 -5.57
CA LEU A 135 -4.26 9.34 -5.20
C LEU A 135 -5.07 8.83 -3.99
N MET A 136 -5.70 9.79 -3.32
CA MET A 136 -6.62 9.52 -2.21
C MET A 136 -8.06 9.70 -2.69
N PRO A 137 -8.89 8.65 -2.68
CA PRO A 137 -10.28 8.73 -3.16
C PRO A 137 -11.06 9.87 -2.50
N ASP A 138 -10.98 10.02 -1.19
CA ASP A 138 -11.66 11.07 -0.42
C ASP A 138 -11.31 12.49 -0.85
N ARG A 139 -10.13 12.70 -1.49
CA ARG A 139 -9.53 14.01 -1.77
C ARG A 139 -9.44 14.34 -3.25
N PHE A 140 -9.69 13.38 -4.11
CA PHE A 140 -9.44 13.56 -5.54
C PHE A 140 -10.63 14.17 -6.27
N ALA A 141 -11.79 13.54 -6.21
CA ALA A 141 -13.01 14.06 -6.82
C ALA A 141 -14.26 13.43 -6.24
N SER A 142 -15.34 14.22 -6.11
CA SER A 142 -16.68 13.77 -5.73
C SER A 142 -17.54 13.66 -6.98
N GLY A 143 -17.97 12.47 -7.34
CA GLY A 143 -18.87 12.23 -8.47
C GLY A 143 -20.34 12.22 -8.04
N ARG A 144 -20.62 12.05 -6.75
CA ARG A 144 -21.96 12.00 -6.17
C ARG A 144 -21.92 12.38 -4.69
N THR A 145 -23.05 12.81 -4.14
CA THR A 145 -23.16 13.23 -2.74
C THR A 145 -24.15 12.41 -1.92
N ASP A 146 -24.88 11.49 -2.56
CA ASP A 146 -25.86 10.62 -1.90
C ASP A 146 -25.20 9.46 -1.13
N ASN A 147 -23.89 9.23 -1.33
CA ASN A 147 -23.06 8.28 -0.58
C ASN A 147 -22.25 8.90 0.57
N ASP A 148 -22.32 10.21 0.77
CA ASP A 148 -21.61 10.90 1.86
C ASP A 148 -22.04 10.41 3.25
N GLN A 149 -23.30 10.00 3.39
CA GLN A 149 -23.88 9.49 4.63
C GLN A 149 -24.59 8.16 4.38
N ILE A 150 -24.13 7.09 5.00
CA ILE A 150 -24.67 5.74 4.81
C ILE A 150 -25.42 5.30 6.07
N ALA A 151 -26.68 4.91 5.88
CA ALA A 151 -27.52 4.41 6.98
C ALA A 151 -26.90 3.16 7.64
N GLY A 152 -26.79 3.18 8.97
CA GLY A 152 -26.22 2.08 9.74
C GLY A 152 -24.69 2.11 9.90
N MET A 153 -24.01 3.04 9.27
CA MET A 153 -22.60 3.35 9.55
C MET A 153 -22.46 4.48 10.58
N ASN A 154 -21.27 4.57 11.17
CA ASN A 154 -20.95 5.70 12.05
C ASN A 154 -21.10 7.02 11.27
N ALA A 155 -21.67 8.03 11.94
CA ALA A 155 -21.84 9.34 11.32
C ALA A 155 -20.49 10.05 11.20
N TYR A 156 -20.26 10.68 10.05
CA TYR A 156 -19.13 11.55 9.83
C TYR A 156 -19.60 12.93 9.42
N ARG A 157 -18.73 13.91 9.67
CA ARG A 157 -18.88 15.22 9.06
C ARG A 157 -18.05 15.23 7.78
N ASN A 158 -18.70 15.46 6.63
CA ASN A 158 -18.01 15.92 5.45
C ASN A 158 -17.77 17.42 5.61
N ASP A 159 -16.55 17.80 5.87
CA ASP A 159 -16.20 19.20 6.13
C ASP A 159 -14.82 19.51 5.51
N ARG A 160 -14.87 19.98 4.28
CA ARG A 160 -13.67 20.34 3.49
C ARG A 160 -12.86 21.49 4.09
N SER A 161 -13.42 22.23 5.07
CA SER A 161 -12.68 23.25 5.81
C SER A 161 -11.75 22.66 6.88
N GLN A 162 -11.90 21.37 7.18
CA GLN A 162 -11.16 20.65 8.20
C GLN A 162 -10.26 19.58 7.59
N PRO A 163 -8.94 19.81 7.48
CA PRO A 163 -8.02 18.93 6.74
C PRO A 163 -8.03 17.46 7.20
N SER A 164 -8.42 17.19 8.46
CA SER A 164 -8.42 15.85 9.05
C SER A 164 -9.79 15.15 9.04
N LEU A 165 -10.80 15.76 8.41
CA LEU A 165 -12.13 15.16 8.25
C LEU A 165 -12.31 14.62 6.82
N ARG A 166 -13.40 13.87 6.58
CA ARG A 166 -13.78 13.44 5.23
C ARG A 166 -14.21 14.62 4.38
N HIS A 167 -13.89 14.56 3.08
CA HIS A 167 -14.23 15.59 2.09
C HIS A 167 -15.26 15.10 1.06
N GLY A 168 -15.50 13.78 0.98
CA GLY A 168 -16.55 13.21 0.15
C GLY A 168 -16.15 12.91 -1.29
N GLY A 169 -14.86 12.76 -1.58
CA GLY A 169 -14.41 12.18 -2.83
C GLY A 169 -14.77 10.69 -2.90
N ASP A 170 -15.00 10.17 -4.11
CA ASP A 170 -15.50 8.82 -4.34
C ASP A 170 -15.03 8.20 -5.66
N MET A 171 -15.36 6.91 -5.87
CA MET A 171 -14.99 6.17 -7.07
C MET A 171 -15.65 6.70 -8.35
N GLU A 172 -16.85 7.23 -8.24
CA GLU A 172 -17.54 7.84 -9.38
C GLU A 172 -16.83 9.11 -9.84
N GLY A 173 -16.35 9.94 -8.89
CA GLY A 173 -15.52 11.11 -9.19
C GLY A 173 -14.23 10.74 -9.90
N ILE A 174 -13.53 9.69 -9.42
CA ILE A 174 -12.33 9.17 -10.09
C ILE A 174 -12.67 8.68 -11.50
N ARG A 175 -13.76 7.91 -11.64
CA ARG A 175 -14.21 7.33 -12.91
C ARG A 175 -14.48 8.39 -13.97
N GLN A 176 -15.09 9.51 -13.57
CA GLN A 176 -15.36 10.65 -14.45
C GLN A 176 -14.09 11.34 -14.96
N HIS A 177 -12.94 11.15 -14.28
CA HIS A 177 -11.67 11.77 -14.61
C HIS A 177 -10.62 10.79 -15.17
N LEU A 178 -11.01 9.58 -15.59
CA LEU A 178 -10.04 8.60 -16.12
C LEU A 178 -9.26 9.11 -17.33
N ASP A 179 -9.86 9.94 -18.18
CA ASP A 179 -9.18 10.50 -19.35
C ASP A 179 -8.11 11.54 -18.99
N TYR A 180 -8.20 12.17 -17.82
CA TYR A 180 -7.17 13.06 -17.26
C TYR A 180 -5.83 12.33 -17.07
N PHE A 181 -5.86 11.10 -16.58
CA PHE A 181 -4.64 10.30 -16.38
C PHE A 181 -3.97 9.95 -17.70
N ASN A 182 -4.75 9.71 -18.76
CA ASN A 182 -4.22 9.50 -20.10
C ASN A 182 -3.64 10.79 -20.68
N GLU A 183 -4.29 11.94 -20.48
CA GLU A 183 -3.76 13.26 -20.89
C GLU A 183 -2.43 13.53 -20.22
N LEU A 184 -2.31 13.21 -18.94
CA LEU A 184 -1.06 13.33 -18.19
C LEU A 184 0.01 12.36 -18.69
N GLY A 185 -0.35 11.10 -18.97
CA GLY A 185 0.56 10.07 -19.49
C GLY A 185 1.03 9.04 -18.47
N VAL A 186 0.40 8.96 -17.29
CA VAL A 186 0.63 7.88 -16.32
C VAL A 186 0.04 6.56 -16.80
N THR A 187 0.48 5.43 -16.23
CA THR A 187 0.10 4.09 -16.72
C THR A 187 -0.52 3.20 -15.65
N ALA A 188 -0.44 3.60 -14.39
CA ALA A 188 -1.03 2.85 -13.28
C ALA A 188 -1.58 3.81 -12.23
N LEU A 189 -2.73 3.49 -11.67
CA LEU A 189 -3.38 4.22 -10.59
C LEU A 189 -3.19 3.43 -9.28
N TRP A 190 -2.71 4.06 -8.23
CA TRP A 190 -2.67 3.51 -6.90
C TRP A 190 -3.56 4.35 -6.00
N PHE A 191 -4.64 3.74 -5.50
CA PHE A 191 -5.54 4.36 -4.54
C PHE A 191 -5.08 4.06 -3.12
N THR A 192 -5.09 5.06 -2.19
CA THR A 192 -5.06 4.74 -0.76
C THR A 192 -6.22 3.79 -0.43
N PRO A 193 -6.18 3.05 0.71
CA PRO A 193 -7.08 1.94 0.91
C PRO A 193 -8.56 2.29 0.70
N VAL A 194 -9.23 1.48 -0.09
CA VAL A 194 -10.65 1.64 -0.47
C VAL A 194 -11.60 0.80 0.37
N LEU A 195 -11.07 -0.08 1.23
CA LEU A 195 -11.87 -0.97 2.07
C LEU A 195 -12.60 -0.19 3.17
N GLU A 196 -13.67 -0.76 3.67
CA GLU A 196 -14.50 -0.13 4.69
C GLU A 196 -13.69 0.33 5.91
N ASN A 197 -13.90 1.56 6.33
CA ASN A 197 -13.29 2.23 7.47
C ASN A 197 -14.39 2.87 8.33
N ASN A 198 -15.17 2.05 9.02
CA ASN A 198 -16.36 2.48 9.74
C ASN A 198 -16.06 2.90 11.20
N SER A 199 -15.07 3.77 11.40
CA SER A 199 -14.76 4.35 12.71
C SER A 199 -15.45 5.70 12.90
N PRO A 200 -15.91 6.06 14.11
CA PRO A 200 -16.49 7.38 14.36
C PRO A 200 -15.41 8.47 14.28
N ASP A 201 -15.84 9.71 13.99
CA ASP A 201 -14.99 10.88 14.15
C ASP A 201 -14.62 11.03 15.65
N ALA A 202 -13.34 11.20 15.92
CA ALA A 202 -12.84 11.41 17.29
C ALA A 202 -11.77 12.50 17.32
N GLY A 203 -11.87 13.43 18.27
CA GLY A 203 -10.89 14.49 18.46
C GLY A 203 -10.69 15.42 17.24
N GLY A 204 -11.65 15.48 16.31
CA GLY A 204 -11.52 16.23 15.06
C GLY A 204 -10.83 15.49 13.91
N PHE A 205 -10.65 14.17 14.05
CA PHE A 205 -10.08 13.28 13.04
C PHE A 205 -11.10 12.25 12.58
N SER A 206 -11.07 11.90 11.29
CA SER A 206 -11.78 10.76 10.73
C SER A 206 -10.81 9.82 10.02
N THR A 207 -11.27 8.60 9.72
CA THR A 207 -10.46 7.59 9.00
C THR A 207 -10.57 7.73 7.47
N TYR A 208 -10.65 8.97 6.95
CA TYR A 208 -10.73 9.27 5.52
C TYR A 208 -9.61 8.65 4.69
N HIS A 209 -8.47 8.41 5.32
CA HIS A 209 -7.27 7.88 4.70
C HIS A 209 -7.38 6.40 4.31
N GLY A 210 -8.30 5.63 4.92
CA GLY A 210 -8.56 4.23 4.58
C GLY A 210 -7.75 3.18 5.37
N TYR A 211 -6.78 3.58 6.20
CA TYR A 211 -5.85 2.63 6.86
C TYR A 211 -6.40 1.93 8.11
N ALA A 212 -7.63 2.21 8.53
CA ALA A 212 -8.26 1.56 9.69
C ALA A 212 -9.41 0.63 9.25
N THR A 213 -9.09 -0.42 8.51
CA THR A 213 -10.04 -1.33 7.87
C THR A 213 -10.97 -2.02 8.86
N THR A 214 -12.28 -1.94 8.62
CA THR A 214 -13.33 -2.60 9.42
C THR A 214 -14.03 -3.75 8.69
N ASP A 215 -13.83 -3.88 7.38
CA ASP A 215 -14.27 -5.03 6.58
C ASP A 215 -13.31 -5.28 5.41
N TYR A 216 -12.68 -6.46 5.37
CA TYR A 216 -11.68 -6.80 4.36
C TYR A 216 -12.26 -7.24 3.01
N TYR A 217 -13.56 -7.53 2.93
CA TYR A 217 -14.23 -7.98 1.69
C TYR A 217 -15.23 -6.97 1.13
N ARG A 218 -15.23 -5.77 1.69
CA ARG A 218 -16.16 -4.71 1.30
C ARG A 218 -15.43 -3.40 1.07
N VAL A 219 -15.71 -2.76 -0.06
CA VAL A 219 -15.36 -1.36 -0.30
C VAL A 219 -16.15 -0.47 0.66
N ASP A 220 -15.55 0.63 1.11
CA ASP A 220 -16.26 1.61 1.94
C ASP A 220 -17.44 2.18 1.15
N PRO A 221 -18.67 2.02 1.63
CA PRO A 221 -19.85 2.46 0.89
C PRO A 221 -19.88 3.96 0.58
N ARG A 222 -19.06 4.76 1.29
CA ARG A 222 -18.90 6.20 1.00
C ARG A 222 -17.99 6.45 -0.20
N PHE A 223 -17.18 5.48 -0.60
CA PHE A 223 -16.44 5.50 -1.86
C PHE A 223 -17.22 4.82 -2.99
N GLY A 224 -18.09 3.86 -2.67
CA GLY A 224 -18.86 3.09 -3.61
C GLY A 224 -19.09 1.65 -3.17
N THR A 225 -19.49 0.79 -4.09
CA THR A 225 -19.68 -0.65 -3.89
C THR A 225 -18.53 -1.45 -4.47
N ASN A 226 -18.48 -2.76 -4.14
CA ASN A 226 -17.53 -3.68 -4.78
C ASN A 226 -17.71 -3.70 -6.31
N GLU A 227 -18.94 -3.65 -6.79
CA GLU A 227 -19.30 -3.64 -8.22
C GLU A 227 -18.83 -2.34 -8.90
N GLU A 228 -18.96 -1.19 -8.24
CA GLU A 228 -18.48 0.10 -8.74
C GLU A 228 -16.95 0.14 -8.77
N TYR A 229 -16.27 -0.44 -7.79
CA TYR A 229 -14.82 -0.60 -7.84
C TYR A 229 -14.37 -1.49 -9.01
N CYS A 230 -15.04 -2.63 -9.20
CA CYS A 230 -14.78 -3.49 -10.37
C CYS A 230 -15.08 -2.77 -11.70
N LEU A 231 -16.09 -1.89 -11.74
CA LEU A 231 -16.40 -1.08 -12.92
C LEU A 231 -15.31 -0.06 -13.21
N LEU A 232 -14.86 0.67 -12.17
CA LEU A 232 -13.74 1.63 -12.26
C LEU A 232 -12.49 0.97 -12.84
N ILE A 233 -12.13 -0.23 -12.34
CA ILE A 233 -10.96 -0.97 -12.81
C ILE A 233 -11.12 -1.38 -14.28
N ARG A 234 -12.27 -1.92 -14.67
CA ARG A 234 -12.53 -2.28 -16.07
C ARG A 234 -12.44 -1.07 -17.01
N GLU A 235 -12.94 0.08 -16.60
CA GLU A 235 -12.86 1.31 -17.39
C GLU A 235 -11.43 1.89 -17.43
N ALA A 236 -10.66 1.74 -16.35
CA ALA A 236 -9.23 2.04 -16.33
C ALA A 236 -8.45 1.14 -17.31
N HIS A 237 -8.69 -0.17 -17.27
CA HIS A 237 -8.09 -1.13 -18.20
C HIS A 237 -8.44 -0.83 -19.66
N ALA A 238 -9.69 -0.45 -19.95
CA ALA A 238 -10.11 -0.05 -21.31
C ALA A 238 -9.34 1.16 -21.85
N ARG A 239 -8.73 1.95 -20.96
CA ARG A 239 -7.86 3.09 -21.27
C ARG A 239 -6.35 2.77 -21.17
N GLY A 240 -6.02 1.51 -20.90
CA GLY A 240 -4.63 1.06 -20.76
C GLY A 240 -3.98 1.47 -19.43
N LEU A 241 -4.80 1.76 -18.42
CA LEU A 241 -4.34 2.09 -17.06
C LEU A 241 -4.44 0.84 -16.17
N LYS A 242 -3.36 0.48 -15.50
CA LYS A 242 -3.32 -0.53 -14.44
C LYS A 242 -3.89 0.03 -13.14
N VAL A 243 -4.29 -0.86 -12.22
CA VAL A 243 -4.75 -0.46 -10.89
C VAL A 243 -4.01 -1.23 -9.81
N VAL A 244 -3.43 -0.51 -8.85
CA VAL A 244 -2.74 -1.03 -7.67
C VAL A 244 -3.61 -0.79 -6.45
N MET A 245 -3.92 -1.85 -5.71
CA MET A 245 -4.70 -1.80 -4.49
C MET A 245 -3.80 -1.69 -3.27
N ASP A 246 -4.10 -0.75 -2.39
CA ASP A 246 -3.44 -0.64 -1.08
C ASP A 246 -4.09 -1.61 -0.09
N MET A 247 -3.29 -2.46 0.57
CA MET A 247 -3.74 -3.45 1.52
C MET A 247 -2.99 -3.32 2.85
N ILE A 248 -3.68 -3.64 3.94
CA ILE A 248 -3.16 -3.56 5.29
C ILE A 248 -3.24 -4.92 5.96
N PHE A 249 -2.09 -5.59 6.18
CA PHE A 249 -2.02 -6.89 6.86
C PHE A 249 -1.48 -6.80 8.28
N ASN A 250 -0.89 -5.65 8.63
CA ASN A 250 -0.34 -5.42 9.97
C ASN A 250 -1.45 -5.25 11.01
N HIS A 251 -2.48 -4.48 10.73
CA HIS A 251 -3.51 -4.11 11.70
C HIS A 251 -4.89 -4.03 11.06
N CYS A 252 -5.92 -3.97 11.88
CA CYS A 252 -7.28 -3.62 11.48
C CYS A 252 -7.71 -2.31 12.16
N GLY A 253 -8.89 -1.78 11.82
CA GLY A 253 -9.52 -0.69 12.56
C GLY A 253 -10.06 -1.16 13.90
N PHE A 254 -10.06 -0.27 14.91
CA PHE A 254 -10.56 -0.59 16.25
C PHE A 254 -12.05 -0.96 16.26
N GLU A 255 -12.84 -0.44 15.33
CA GLU A 255 -14.26 -0.80 15.17
C GLU A 255 -14.49 -2.04 14.30
N HIS A 256 -13.43 -2.77 13.93
CA HIS A 256 -13.60 -4.06 13.28
C HIS A 256 -14.34 -5.04 14.18
N PRO A 257 -15.33 -5.81 13.69
CA PRO A 257 -16.10 -6.76 14.50
C PRO A 257 -15.27 -7.72 15.35
N TRP A 258 -14.05 -8.06 14.91
CA TRP A 258 -13.11 -8.90 15.66
C TRP A 258 -12.67 -8.29 16.99
N VAL A 259 -12.69 -6.97 17.14
CA VAL A 259 -12.29 -6.30 18.37
C VAL A 259 -13.39 -6.46 19.42
N ALA A 260 -14.65 -6.38 19.01
CA ALA A 260 -15.79 -6.55 19.91
C ALA A 260 -16.08 -8.02 20.26
N ASP A 261 -15.81 -8.93 19.32
CA ASP A 261 -16.02 -10.38 19.45
C ASP A 261 -14.82 -11.10 18.81
N MET A 262 -13.72 -11.19 19.56
CA MET A 262 -12.44 -11.70 19.06
C MET A 262 -12.55 -13.21 18.78
N PRO A 263 -12.23 -13.65 17.54
CA PRO A 263 -12.39 -15.04 17.14
C PRO A 263 -11.60 -16.03 18.01
N SER A 264 -10.31 -15.74 18.25
CA SER A 264 -9.47 -16.47 19.22
C SER A 264 -8.63 -15.49 20.03
N LYS A 265 -8.16 -15.93 21.20
CA LYS A 265 -7.40 -15.08 22.14
C LYS A 265 -6.10 -14.52 21.56
N ASP A 266 -5.56 -15.18 20.56
CA ASP A 266 -4.35 -14.85 19.83
C ASP A 266 -4.63 -14.30 18.42
N TRP A 267 -5.84 -13.76 18.17
CA TRP A 267 -6.20 -13.13 16.91
C TRP A 267 -5.50 -11.79 16.69
N LEU A 268 -5.40 -11.02 17.79
CA LEU A 268 -4.67 -9.76 17.88
C LEU A 268 -3.46 -9.92 18.79
N ASN A 269 -2.43 -9.10 18.58
CA ASN A 269 -1.35 -8.93 19.52
C ASN A 269 -1.74 -7.92 20.63
N ALA A 270 -1.16 -8.04 21.83
CA ALA A 270 -1.46 -7.20 23.00
C ALA A 270 -2.97 -7.04 23.29
N PRO A 271 -3.75 -8.15 23.35
CA PRO A 271 -5.20 -8.08 23.51
C PRO A 271 -5.65 -7.56 24.88
N GLU A 272 -4.79 -7.53 25.88
CA GLU A 272 -5.07 -7.01 27.22
C GLU A 272 -5.51 -5.55 27.20
N TRP A 273 -5.11 -4.81 26.18
CA TRP A 273 -5.54 -3.41 26.04
C TRP A 273 -7.04 -3.25 25.75
N LEU A 274 -7.67 -4.24 25.18
CA LEU A 274 -9.12 -4.22 25.00
C LEU A 274 -9.88 -4.09 26.32
N SER A 275 -9.29 -4.60 27.43
CA SER A 275 -9.88 -4.45 28.77
C SER A 275 -9.85 -3.01 29.28
N GLU A 276 -8.93 -2.18 28.81
CA GLU A 276 -8.84 -0.78 29.20
C GLU A 276 -9.91 0.10 28.53
N LYS A 277 -10.37 -0.25 27.32
CA LYS A 277 -11.51 0.42 26.68
C LYS A 277 -12.79 0.31 27.52
N SER A 278 -13.01 -0.84 28.16
CA SER A 278 -14.16 -1.04 29.04
C SER A 278 -14.14 -0.15 30.30
N SER A 279 -12.98 0.46 30.59
CA SER A 279 -12.83 1.44 31.68
C SER A 279 -13.19 2.88 31.28
N GLY A 280 -13.64 3.13 30.05
CA GLY A 280 -14.09 4.45 29.56
C GLY A 280 -12.97 5.34 29.02
N ARG A 281 -11.77 4.82 28.74
CA ARG A 281 -10.70 5.57 28.07
C ARG A 281 -10.90 5.51 26.56
N ASP A 282 -10.89 6.67 25.91
CA ASP A 282 -10.95 6.78 24.46
C ASP A 282 -9.57 6.46 23.87
N PRO A 283 -9.44 5.38 23.06
CA PRO A 283 -8.17 5.03 22.43
C PRO A 283 -7.63 6.11 21.47
N MET A 284 -8.48 7.00 20.97
CA MET A 284 -8.06 8.07 20.06
C MET A 284 -7.39 9.27 20.77
N THR A 285 -7.54 9.41 22.08
CA THR A 285 -6.97 10.54 22.84
C THR A 285 -5.57 10.28 23.40
N GLY A 286 -5.05 9.06 23.21
CA GLY A 286 -3.74 8.63 23.73
C GLY A 286 -2.58 8.76 22.73
N PHE A 287 -2.63 9.67 21.78
CA PHE A 287 -1.51 9.91 20.85
C PHE A 287 -0.27 10.37 21.63
N GLY A 288 0.77 9.55 21.63
CA GLY A 288 2.11 9.93 22.06
C GLY A 288 2.63 9.42 23.39
N GLU A 289 1.78 8.96 24.31
CA GLU A 289 2.20 8.29 25.53
C GLU A 289 1.34 7.05 25.74
N GLY A 290 1.94 5.88 25.86
CA GLY A 290 1.23 4.65 26.16
C GLY A 290 0.28 4.86 27.32
N SER A 291 -1.00 4.95 27.03
CA SER A 291 -2.05 5.32 27.99
C SER A 291 -2.19 4.32 29.15
N SER A 292 -1.53 3.16 29.05
CA SER A 292 -1.58 2.07 30.02
C SER A 292 -0.30 1.88 30.82
N GLY A 293 0.80 2.57 30.46
CA GLY A 293 2.11 2.26 31.02
C GLY A 293 2.67 0.91 30.54
N SER A 294 1.99 0.21 29.64
CA SER A 294 2.50 -0.98 28.97
C SER A 294 3.32 -0.58 27.75
N LYS A 295 4.62 -0.86 27.77
CA LYS A 295 5.51 -0.52 26.67
C LYS A 295 5.33 -1.39 25.42
N TYR A 296 4.40 -2.32 25.41
CA TYR A 296 4.07 -3.18 24.28
C TYR A 296 2.72 -2.82 23.61
N LEU A 297 2.10 -1.76 24.06
CA LEU A 297 0.79 -1.37 23.58
C LEU A 297 0.86 -0.70 22.22
N GLN A 298 1.76 0.26 22.08
CA GLN A 298 2.01 1.00 20.86
C GLN A 298 3.43 0.67 20.34
N THR A 299 3.57 0.49 19.03
CA THR A 299 4.88 0.26 18.44
C THR A 299 5.83 1.43 18.70
N SER A 300 7.11 1.14 18.81
CA SER A 300 8.17 2.16 18.92
C SER A 300 8.39 2.96 17.66
N TYR A 301 7.78 2.55 16.52
CA TYR A 301 8.04 3.05 15.16
C TYR A 301 9.51 2.89 14.71
N LYS A 302 10.33 2.14 15.45
CA LYS A 302 11.69 1.82 15.08
C LYS A 302 11.70 0.49 14.32
N LEU A 303 11.84 0.55 13.00
CA LEU A 303 11.84 -0.64 12.15
C LEU A 303 13.19 -1.38 12.12
N THR A 304 14.26 -0.72 12.57
CA THR A 304 15.61 -1.32 12.57
C THR A 304 15.73 -2.59 13.41
N PRO A 305 15.02 -2.81 14.54
CA PRO A 305 15.13 -4.05 15.30
C PRO A 305 14.86 -5.32 14.49
N VAL A 306 14.01 -5.27 13.46
CA VAL A 306 13.69 -6.46 12.65
C VAL A 306 14.82 -6.93 11.73
N VAL A 307 15.86 -6.12 11.55
CA VAL A 307 17.07 -6.47 10.78
C VAL A 307 18.36 -6.33 11.60
N ASP A 308 18.29 -5.79 12.82
CA ASP A 308 19.44 -5.57 13.69
C ASP A 308 19.87 -6.90 14.35
N PRO A 309 21.09 -7.39 14.10
CA PRO A 309 21.60 -8.61 14.75
C PRO A 309 21.82 -8.48 16.25
N TYR A 310 21.77 -7.28 16.79
CA TYR A 310 21.96 -6.97 18.21
C TYR A 310 20.66 -6.50 18.87
N ALA A 311 19.52 -6.55 18.16
CA ALA A 311 18.25 -6.14 18.72
C ALA A 311 17.93 -6.91 20.01
N SER A 312 17.40 -6.20 21.01
CA SER A 312 16.88 -6.84 22.19
C SER A 312 15.51 -7.47 21.89
N ASP A 313 15.15 -8.54 22.59
CA ASP A 313 13.83 -9.19 22.44
C ASP A 313 12.70 -8.22 22.76
N VAL A 314 12.91 -7.27 23.67
CA VAL A 314 11.90 -6.29 24.03
C VAL A 314 11.64 -5.29 22.90
N ASP A 315 12.68 -4.80 22.22
CA ASP A 315 12.53 -3.85 21.12
C ASP A 315 11.94 -4.53 19.89
N LEU A 316 12.39 -5.76 19.60
CA LEU A 316 11.82 -6.56 18.52
C LEU A 316 10.33 -6.83 18.74
N LYS A 317 9.96 -7.23 19.94
CA LYS A 317 8.57 -7.49 20.32
C LYS A 317 7.71 -6.21 20.25
N GLU A 318 8.23 -5.09 20.74
CA GLU A 318 7.54 -3.80 20.65
C GLU A 318 7.30 -3.38 19.20
N THR A 319 8.27 -3.62 18.31
CA THR A 319 8.12 -3.32 16.87
C THR A 319 7.07 -4.19 16.20
N THR A 320 7.04 -5.51 16.50
CA THR A 320 6.24 -6.48 15.73
C THR A 320 4.92 -6.89 16.39
N GLU A 321 4.69 -6.54 17.64
CA GLU A 321 3.46 -6.85 18.40
C GLU A 321 2.77 -5.58 18.95
N GLY A 322 3.43 -4.41 18.86
CA GLY A 322 2.85 -3.15 19.30
C GLY A 322 1.82 -2.64 18.29
N TRP A 323 0.70 -2.12 18.77
CA TRP A 323 -0.31 -1.50 17.91
C TRP A 323 0.26 -0.26 17.23
N PHE A 324 -0.05 -0.07 15.95
CA PHE A 324 0.47 1.07 15.19
C PHE A 324 0.02 2.41 15.82
N VAL A 325 -1.27 2.55 16.08
CA VAL A 325 -1.86 3.57 16.95
C VAL A 325 -3.00 2.94 17.73
N PRO A 326 -3.52 3.59 18.78
CA PRO A 326 -4.62 3.05 19.59
C PRO A 326 -5.88 2.64 18.81
N SER A 327 -6.15 3.29 17.71
CA SER A 327 -7.28 2.96 16.82
C SER A 327 -6.99 1.87 15.77
N MET A 328 -5.77 1.31 15.76
CA MET A 328 -5.30 0.32 14.79
C MET A 328 -4.70 -0.90 15.50
N PRO A 329 -5.56 -1.81 16.03
CA PRO A 329 -5.14 -3.05 16.68
C PRO A 329 -4.30 -3.93 15.78
N ASP A 330 -3.17 -4.41 16.31
CA ASP A 330 -2.22 -5.23 15.59
C ASP A 330 -2.72 -6.66 15.43
N LEU A 331 -2.70 -7.18 14.18
CA LEU A 331 -3.10 -8.55 13.84
C LEU A 331 -1.95 -9.53 14.12
N ASN A 332 -2.25 -10.67 14.70
CA ASN A 332 -1.25 -11.71 14.92
C ASN A 332 -1.11 -12.61 13.68
N GLN A 333 -0.27 -12.23 12.73
CA GLN A 333 -0.02 -13.02 11.50
C GLN A 333 0.62 -14.40 11.80
N ARG A 334 1.19 -14.63 13.00
CA ARG A 334 1.68 -15.96 13.43
C ARG A 334 0.54 -16.95 13.67
N ASN A 335 -0.68 -16.46 13.94
CA ASN A 335 -1.86 -17.31 13.95
C ASN A 335 -2.16 -17.76 12.51
N PRO A 336 -2.09 -19.09 12.20
CA PRO A 336 -2.23 -19.57 10.83
C PRO A 336 -3.61 -19.30 10.22
N HIS A 337 -4.62 -19.12 11.05
CA HIS A 337 -5.97 -18.81 10.60
C HIS A 337 -6.11 -17.34 10.19
N VAL A 338 -5.48 -16.41 10.93
CA VAL A 338 -5.36 -14.99 10.57
C VAL A 338 -4.62 -14.87 9.24
N MET A 339 -3.45 -15.50 9.15
CA MET A 339 -2.64 -15.40 7.94
C MET A 339 -3.34 -16.02 6.72
N ARG A 340 -4.02 -17.14 6.88
CA ARG A 340 -4.83 -17.75 5.80
C ARG A 340 -5.96 -16.84 5.33
N TYR A 341 -6.64 -16.16 6.26
CA TYR A 341 -7.68 -15.19 5.94
C TYR A 341 -7.11 -14.03 5.08
N LEU A 342 -5.98 -13.47 5.49
CA LEU A 342 -5.33 -12.36 4.77
C LEU A 342 -4.81 -12.78 3.39
N ILE A 343 -4.19 -13.96 3.27
CA ILE A 343 -3.75 -14.51 1.98
C ILE A 343 -4.95 -14.65 1.03
N GLN A 344 -6.03 -15.26 1.50
CA GLN A 344 -7.24 -15.44 0.71
C GLN A 344 -7.89 -14.10 0.35
N ASN A 345 -7.84 -13.11 1.23
CA ASN A 345 -8.34 -11.77 0.94
C ASN A 345 -7.61 -11.14 -0.25
N SER A 346 -6.28 -11.19 -0.30
CA SER A 346 -5.54 -10.66 -1.44
C SER A 346 -5.85 -11.39 -2.75
N ILE A 347 -5.95 -12.71 -2.73
CA ILE A 347 -6.32 -13.53 -3.88
C ILE A 347 -7.74 -13.20 -4.36
N TRP A 348 -8.66 -13.04 -3.42
CA TRP A 348 -10.05 -12.72 -3.73
C TRP A 348 -10.17 -11.38 -4.46
N TRP A 349 -9.45 -10.34 -4.02
CA TRP A 349 -9.45 -9.04 -4.69
C TRP A 349 -8.80 -9.09 -6.08
N ILE A 350 -7.71 -9.85 -6.24
CA ILE A 350 -7.08 -10.07 -7.56
C ILE A 350 -8.07 -10.71 -8.53
N GLU A 351 -8.80 -11.74 -8.10
CA GLU A 351 -9.76 -12.43 -8.95
C GLU A 351 -11.06 -11.65 -9.18
N THR A 352 -11.58 -10.98 -8.14
CA THR A 352 -12.87 -10.29 -8.17
C THR A 352 -12.78 -8.96 -8.93
N ALA A 353 -11.82 -8.14 -8.59
CA ALA A 353 -11.68 -6.80 -9.15
C ALA A 353 -10.73 -6.75 -10.36
N GLY A 354 -9.81 -7.71 -10.48
CA GLY A 354 -8.83 -7.72 -11.55
C GLY A 354 -7.70 -6.71 -11.37
N ILE A 355 -7.33 -6.41 -10.11
CA ILE A 355 -6.21 -5.49 -9.82
C ILE A 355 -4.91 -6.00 -10.42
N ASP A 356 -3.99 -5.07 -10.75
CA ASP A 356 -2.70 -5.34 -11.41
C ASP A 356 -1.52 -5.26 -10.45
N GLY A 357 -1.76 -4.91 -9.19
CA GLY A 357 -0.72 -4.85 -8.18
C GLY A 357 -1.28 -4.65 -6.78
N ILE A 358 -0.44 -4.90 -5.81
CA ILE A 358 -0.71 -4.60 -4.39
C ILE A 358 0.41 -3.71 -3.86
N ARG A 359 0.04 -2.63 -3.17
CA ARG A 359 0.92 -1.98 -2.21
C ARG A 359 0.56 -2.49 -0.83
N MET A 360 1.53 -3.03 -0.11
CA MET A 360 1.32 -3.52 1.24
C MET A 360 1.83 -2.50 2.24
N ASP A 361 0.90 -1.95 2.99
CA ASP A 361 1.12 -0.98 4.05
C ASP A 361 1.96 -1.56 5.19
N THR A 362 2.79 -0.73 5.81
CA THR A 362 3.53 -1.04 7.04
C THR A 362 4.23 -2.42 7.00
N TYR A 363 4.77 -2.82 5.85
CA TYR A 363 5.26 -4.18 5.58
C TYR A 363 6.19 -4.74 6.66
N PRO A 364 7.20 -3.99 7.18
CA PRO A 364 8.14 -4.50 8.16
C PRO A 364 7.62 -4.61 9.60
N TYR A 365 6.45 -4.06 9.90
CA TYR A 365 5.84 -4.20 11.24
C TYR A 365 5.21 -5.59 11.42
N ALA A 366 4.71 -6.20 10.34
CA ALA A 366 4.19 -7.55 10.37
C ALA A 366 5.32 -8.60 10.48
N PHE A 367 5.00 -9.79 10.99
CA PHE A 367 5.98 -10.88 11.13
C PHE A 367 6.53 -11.33 9.78
N ARG A 368 7.84 -11.39 9.66
CA ARG A 368 8.55 -11.67 8.40
C ARG A 368 8.18 -13.01 7.77
N GLU A 369 8.14 -14.10 8.56
CA GLU A 369 7.88 -15.43 8.04
C GLU A 369 6.45 -15.61 7.51
N PRO A 370 5.38 -15.16 8.21
CA PRO A 370 4.02 -15.19 7.65
C PRO A 370 3.90 -14.34 6.38
N MET A 371 4.54 -13.16 6.34
CA MET A 371 4.55 -12.30 5.15
C MET A 371 5.29 -12.96 3.98
N ALA A 372 6.40 -13.65 4.25
CA ALA A 372 7.11 -14.45 3.25
C ALA A 372 6.24 -15.62 2.73
N GLN A 373 5.46 -16.27 3.60
CA GLN A 373 4.52 -17.30 3.20
C GLN A 373 3.43 -16.74 2.27
N TRP A 374 2.87 -15.57 2.58
CA TRP A 374 1.94 -14.88 1.70
C TRP A 374 2.54 -14.62 0.33
N MET A 375 3.71 -14.00 0.27
CA MET A 375 4.38 -13.67 -0.99
C MET A 375 4.73 -14.93 -1.80
N LYS A 376 5.16 -16.01 -1.12
CA LYS A 376 5.44 -17.29 -1.76
C LYS A 376 4.19 -17.88 -2.44
N GLU A 377 3.05 -17.90 -1.75
CA GLU A 377 1.79 -18.40 -2.30
C GLU A 377 1.28 -17.50 -3.43
N LEU A 378 1.36 -16.18 -3.24
CA LEU A 378 0.93 -15.20 -4.24
C LEU A 378 1.76 -15.32 -5.54
N ASN A 379 3.09 -15.37 -5.42
CA ASN A 379 3.99 -15.52 -6.57
C ASN A 379 3.81 -16.88 -7.25
N ALA A 380 3.54 -17.94 -6.50
CA ALA A 380 3.24 -19.24 -7.09
C ALA A 380 1.95 -19.21 -7.92
N GLU A 381 0.90 -18.54 -7.45
CA GLU A 381 -0.37 -18.41 -8.16
C GLU A 381 -0.28 -17.41 -9.33
N TYR A 382 0.40 -16.27 -9.11
CA TYR A 382 0.49 -15.14 -10.04
C TYR A 382 1.96 -14.75 -10.31
N PRO A 383 2.71 -15.53 -11.10
CA PRO A 383 4.16 -15.32 -11.25
C PRO A 383 4.54 -13.95 -11.85
N ASN A 384 3.67 -13.38 -12.68
CA ASN A 384 3.89 -12.09 -13.35
C ASN A 384 3.25 -10.90 -12.61
N PHE A 385 2.56 -11.14 -11.51
CA PHE A 385 1.96 -10.10 -10.68
C PHE A 385 3.04 -9.42 -9.82
N ASN A 386 2.83 -8.14 -9.46
CA ASN A 386 3.77 -7.41 -8.62
C ASN A 386 3.13 -6.91 -7.32
N THR A 387 3.94 -6.93 -6.27
CA THR A 387 3.59 -6.39 -4.95
C THR A 387 4.75 -5.53 -4.47
N VAL A 388 4.44 -4.30 -4.06
CA VAL A 388 5.39 -3.40 -3.41
C VAL A 388 5.11 -3.33 -1.90
N GLY A 389 6.14 -3.55 -1.10
CA GLY A 389 6.10 -3.37 0.35
C GLY A 389 6.56 -1.97 0.75
N GLU A 390 5.82 -1.33 1.62
CA GLU A 390 6.28 -0.11 2.25
C GLU A 390 7.36 -0.44 3.30
N THR A 391 8.58 0.00 3.04
CA THR A 391 9.77 -0.27 3.87
C THR A 391 10.38 1.05 4.33
N TRP A 392 9.67 1.78 5.19
CA TRP A 392 10.00 3.16 5.55
C TRP A 392 11.23 3.28 6.46
N VAL A 393 12.38 3.10 5.87
CA VAL A 393 13.68 3.47 6.46
C VAL A 393 14.54 4.10 5.35
N THR A 394 15.25 5.16 5.68
CA THR A 394 15.99 5.97 4.69
C THR A 394 17.36 5.39 4.32
N GLU A 395 17.69 4.19 4.77
CA GLU A 395 18.95 3.53 4.48
C GLU A 395 18.79 2.42 3.44
N PRO A 396 19.53 2.45 2.31
CA PRO A 396 19.42 1.45 1.25
C PRO A 396 19.60 0.01 1.71
N ALA A 397 20.48 -0.24 2.68
CA ALA A 397 20.76 -1.58 3.20
C ALA A 397 19.51 -2.18 3.89
N TYR A 398 18.75 -1.36 4.61
CA TYR A 398 17.51 -1.80 5.23
C TYR A 398 16.45 -2.17 4.17
N THR A 399 16.22 -1.27 3.22
CA THR A 399 15.22 -1.47 2.17
C THR A 399 15.55 -2.69 1.30
N ALA A 400 16.83 -2.85 0.92
CA ALA A 400 17.30 -3.98 0.13
C ALA A 400 17.14 -5.34 0.86
N ALA A 401 17.20 -5.36 2.18
CA ALA A 401 17.00 -6.57 2.99
C ALA A 401 15.60 -7.21 2.83
N TRP A 402 14.62 -6.43 2.35
CA TRP A 402 13.26 -6.91 2.10
C TRP A 402 13.04 -7.40 0.67
N GLN A 403 13.92 -7.06 -0.28
CA GLN A 403 13.85 -7.53 -1.67
C GLN A 403 14.70 -8.80 -1.82
N THR A 404 14.22 -9.95 -1.37
CA THR A 404 14.95 -11.22 -1.44
C THR A 404 14.09 -12.35 -2.00
N SER A 405 14.56 -13.01 -3.08
CA SER A 405 13.94 -14.22 -3.63
C SER A 405 14.97 -15.35 -3.71
N PRO A 406 14.61 -16.60 -3.45
CA PRO A 406 15.51 -17.73 -3.62
C PRO A 406 15.57 -18.25 -5.05
N ASP A 407 14.71 -17.75 -5.98
CA ASP A 407 14.61 -18.35 -7.32
C ASP A 407 15.66 -17.77 -8.27
N PRO A 408 16.69 -18.57 -8.66
CA PRO A 408 17.69 -18.15 -9.63
C PRO A 408 17.14 -18.10 -11.06
N SER A 409 15.91 -18.57 -11.33
CA SER A 409 15.34 -18.61 -12.69
C SER A 409 14.78 -17.28 -13.18
N GLU A 410 14.64 -16.27 -12.32
CA GLU A 410 14.20 -14.91 -12.69
C GLU A 410 15.35 -14.01 -13.22
N GLY A 411 16.35 -14.58 -13.91
CA GLY A 411 17.24 -13.86 -14.84
C GLY A 411 18.16 -12.78 -14.28
N GLY A 412 18.21 -12.60 -12.98
CA GLY A 412 19.26 -11.86 -12.32
C GLY A 412 20.33 -12.87 -11.85
N GLU A 413 21.59 -12.68 -12.23
CA GLU A 413 22.68 -13.33 -11.50
C GLU A 413 22.45 -13.03 -10.03
N CYS A 414 21.86 -13.99 -9.33
CA CYS A 414 21.77 -13.96 -7.89
C CYS A 414 23.23 -13.96 -7.42
N HIS A 415 23.77 -12.81 -7.06
CA HIS A 415 24.99 -12.76 -6.27
C HIS A 415 24.68 -13.40 -4.91
N ALA A 416 24.45 -14.71 -4.94
CA ALA A 416 24.16 -15.54 -3.77
C ALA A 416 25.25 -15.39 -2.70
N GLU A 417 26.42 -14.90 -3.10
CA GLU A 417 27.56 -14.63 -2.23
C GLU A 417 27.49 -13.26 -1.54
N SER A 418 26.68 -12.32 -2.02
CA SER A 418 26.43 -11.04 -1.34
C SER A 418 25.29 -11.11 -0.31
N ARG A 419 24.71 -12.30 -0.10
CA ARG A 419 23.78 -12.51 1.00
C ARG A 419 24.57 -12.32 2.30
N HIS A 420 24.34 -11.21 2.93
CA HIS A 420 24.71 -11.04 4.30
C HIS A 420 24.03 -12.17 5.10
N PRO A 421 24.79 -13.16 5.63
CA PRO A 421 24.19 -14.23 6.44
C PRO A 421 23.57 -13.70 7.73
N SER A 422 23.77 -12.43 8.00
CA SER A 422 23.46 -11.78 9.27
C SER A 422 22.14 -11.01 9.30
N PHE A 423 21.26 -11.12 8.29
CA PHE A 423 19.86 -10.80 8.56
C PHE A 423 19.16 -11.92 9.35
N GLY A 424 19.93 -12.56 10.20
CA GLY A 424 19.54 -13.62 11.10
C GLY A 424 19.33 -13.17 12.54
N GLY A 425 18.92 -11.93 12.76
CA GLY A 425 18.09 -11.63 13.92
C GLY A 425 16.79 -12.36 13.66
N ALA A 426 16.39 -13.31 14.48
CA ALA A 426 15.19 -14.13 14.44
C ALA A 426 14.41 -14.11 13.11
N GLY A 427 14.87 -14.86 12.06
CA GLY A 427 14.10 -15.03 10.83
C GLY A 427 14.80 -14.68 9.51
N GLY A 428 16.08 -15.00 9.34
CA GLY A 428 16.85 -14.74 8.10
C GLY A 428 16.51 -15.65 6.91
N GLY A 429 15.27 -15.60 6.42
CA GLY A 429 14.83 -16.31 5.23
C GLY A 429 14.46 -15.36 4.07
N PRO A 430 14.19 -15.90 2.86
CA PRO A 430 13.72 -15.11 1.74
C PRO A 430 12.35 -14.49 2.03
N THR A 431 12.14 -13.24 1.60
CA THR A 431 10.85 -12.55 1.73
C THR A 431 9.92 -12.79 0.56
N TYR A 432 10.46 -13.21 -0.59
CA TYR A 432 9.77 -13.33 -1.88
C TYR A 432 9.15 -12.01 -2.40
N LEU A 433 9.40 -10.89 -1.73
CA LEU A 433 8.92 -9.57 -2.13
C LEU A 433 9.74 -9.05 -3.31
N LYS A 434 9.06 -8.71 -4.41
CA LYS A 434 9.72 -8.27 -5.65
C LYS A 434 10.06 -6.79 -5.65
N THR A 435 9.21 -5.96 -5.05
CA THR A 435 9.35 -4.50 -5.09
C THR A 435 9.28 -3.91 -3.68
N VAL A 436 10.13 -2.94 -3.42
CA VAL A 436 10.21 -2.16 -2.17
C VAL A 436 10.17 -0.67 -2.47
N MET A 437 9.72 0.15 -1.52
CA MET A 437 9.67 1.62 -1.67
C MET A 437 11.02 2.24 -1.31
N ASP A 438 11.53 3.15 -2.18
CA ASP A 438 12.83 3.82 -2.03
C ASP A 438 12.75 5.08 -1.17
N PHE A 439 12.56 4.91 0.12
CA PHE A 439 12.62 6.03 1.07
C PHE A 439 14.01 6.68 1.16
N SER A 440 15.07 5.97 0.76
CA SER A 440 16.40 6.54 0.68
C SER A 440 16.50 7.58 -0.43
N PHE A 441 15.98 7.27 -1.63
CA PHE A 441 15.93 8.23 -2.74
C PHE A 441 15.14 9.49 -2.35
N PHE A 442 13.95 9.29 -1.77
CA PHE A 442 13.10 10.37 -1.26
C PHE A 442 13.88 11.26 -0.27
N ASP A 443 14.47 10.68 0.76
CA ASP A 443 15.20 11.42 1.81
C ASP A 443 16.40 12.20 1.25
N LYS A 444 17.24 11.53 0.44
CA LYS A 444 18.44 12.16 -0.13
C LYS A 444 18.09 13.29 -1.11
N LEU A 445 17.01 13.12 -1.88
CA LEU A 445 16.56 14.18 -2.80
C LEU A 445 16.00 15.39 -2.05
N ASN A 446 15.19 15.16 -1.01
CA ASN A 446 14.66 16.24 -0.20
C ASN A 446 15.72 16.95 0.63
N GLN A 447 16.80 16.28 1.07
CA GLN A 447 17.96 16.95 1.63
C GLN A 447 18.73 17.76 0.56
N ALA A 448 18.93 17.18 -0.63
CA ALA A 448 19.71 17.80 -1.71
C ALA A 448 19.10 19.11 -2.21
N LYS A 449 17.76 19.26 -2.17
CA LYS A 449 17.09 20.49 -2.63
C LYS A 449 17.44 21.74 -1.82
N HIS A 450 17.90 21.58 -0.57
CA HIS A 450 18.33 22.68 0.32
C HIS A 450 19.82 22.98 0.25
N GLU A 451 20.57 22.29 -0.61
CA GLU A 451 22.02 22.36 -0.64
C GLU A 451 22.54 22.71 -2.03
N GLU A 452 23.76 23.24 -2.07
CA GLU A 452 24.54 23.38 -3.30
C GLU A 452 25.30 22.08 -3.58
N THR A 453 25.48 21.75 -4.87
CA THR A 453 26.27 20.59 -5.29
C THR A 453 27.72 20.95 -5.45
N ASP A 454 28.38 21.30 -4.36
CA ASP A 454 29.76 21.80 -4.33
C ASP A 454 30.72 21.02 -3.41
N GLY A 455 30.17 20.24 -2.46
CA GLY A 455 30.96 19.44 -1.52
C GLY A 455 30.97 17.95 -1.90
N TRP A 456 31.54 17.14 -1.02
CA TRP A 456 31.63 15.68 -1.24
C TRP A 456 30.30 14.94 -0.98
N TRP A 457 29.44 15.51 -0.14
CA TRP A 457 28.24 14.86 0.39
C TRP A 457 26.96 15.69 0.22
N GLN A 458 27.09 16.94 -0.24
CA GLN A 458 25.99 17.89 -0.35
C GLN A 458 25.32 17.86 -1.72
N GLY A 459 24.10 18.34 -1.77
CA GLY A 459 23.34 18.50 -3.00
C GLY A 459 23.17 17.17 -3.72
N LEU A 460 23.31 17.16 -5.05
CA LEU A 460 23.14 15.97 -5.87
C LEU A 460 24.19 14.87 -5.62
N ASN A 461 25.29 15.14 -4.88
CA ASN A 461 26.20 14.11 -4.42
C ASN A 461 25.51 13.10 -3.48
N ARG A 462 24.45 13.52 -2.76
CA ARG A 462 23.64 12.59 -1.94
C ARG A 462 22.99 11.51 -2.80
N ILE A 463 22.43 11.92 -3.94
CA ILE A 463 21.79 11.00 -4.90
C ILE A 463 22.83 10.09 -5.55
N TYR A 464 23.94 10.67 -6.02
CA TYR A 464 25.05 9.88 -6.56
C TYR A 464 25.50 8.79 -5.58
N ASN A 465 25.70 9.15 -4.31
CA ASN A 465 26.10 8.22 -3.28
C ASN A 465 25.01 7.19 -2.94
N SER A 466 23.74 7.55 -2.99
CA SER A 466 22.64 6.60 -2.76
C SER A 466 22.63 5.48 -3.82
N PHE A 467 22.76 5.83 -5.10
CA PHE A 467 22.75 4.83 -6.17
C PHE A 467 23.98 3.90 -6.17
N CYS A 468 25.08 4.28 -5.53
CA CYS A 468 26.22 3.35 -5.41
C CYS A 468 25.92 2.12 -4.55
N TYR A 469 24.83 2.14 -3.79
CA TYR A 469 24.34 0.99 -3.01
C TYR A 469 23.37 0.07 -3.79
N ASP A 470 23.13 0.34 -5.08
CA ASP A 470 22.23 -0.49 -5.89
C ASP A 470 22.64 -1.96 -5.98
N TYR A 471 23.93 -2.27 -5.70
CA TYR A 471 24.42 -3.65 -5.60
C TYR A 471 23.80 -4.44 -4.44
N LEU A 472 23.18 -3.78 -3.46
CA LEU A 472 22.48 -4.43 -2.36
C LEU A 472 21.12 -4.99 -2.76
N TYR A 473 20.48 -4.37 -3.76
CA TYR A 473 19.18 -4.81 -4.23
C TYR A 473 19.30 -6.02 -5.15
N GLN A 474 18.40 -6.98 -5.00
CA GLN A 474 18.33 -8.10 -5.94
C GLN A 474 17.99 -7.63 -7.36
N ASN A 475 17.07 -6.66 -7.47
CA ASN A 475 16.70 -6.03 -8.73
C ASN A 475 16.44 -4.52 -8.53
N PRO A 476 17.42 -3.65 -8.83
CA PRO A 476 17.23 -2.20 -8.72
C PRO A 476 16.12 -1.64 -9.63
N ALA A 477 15.77 -2.34 -10.73
CA ALA A 477 14.67 -1.95 -11.59
C ALA A 477 13.28 -2.22 -10.98
N SER A 478 13.21 -3.02 -9.94
CA SER A 478 12.02 -3.32 -9.14
C SER A 478 12.01 -2.55 -7.81
N VAL A 479 12.55 -1.34 -7.78
CA VAL A 479 12.48 -0.45 -6.60
C VAL A 479 11.60 0.74 -6.97
N LEU A 480 10.58 1.02 -6.16
CA LEU A 480 9.61 2.10 -6.41
C LEU A 480 10.11 3.39 -5.76
N ALA A 481 10.46 4.37 -6.59
CA ALA A 481 10.96 5.68 -6.14
C ALA A 481 9.88 6.75 -6.26
N PHE A 482 9.97 7.74 -5.38
CA PHE A 482 9.06 8.88 -5.33
C PHE A 482 9.79 10.12 -4.76
N ILE A 483 9.22 11.31 -5.02
CA ILE A 483 9.73 12.57 -4.48
C ILE A 483 8.88 13.12 -3.34
N GLU A 484 7.63 12.69 -3.28
CA GLU A 484 6.63 13.00 -2.27
C GLU A 484 5.54 11.93 -2.28
N ASN A 485 4.82 11.75 -1.18
CA ASN A 485 3.64 10.90 -1.10
C ASN A 485 2.64 11.45 -0.05
N HIS A 486 1.60 10.67 0.26
CA HIS A 486 0.55 11.08 1.21
C HIS A 486 1.00 11.12 2.69
N ASP A 487 2.20 10.64 3.00
CA ASP A 487 2.79 10.59 4.35
C ASP A 487 4.00 11.53 4.53
N THR A 488 4.37 12.24 3.48
CA THR A 488 5.52 13.17 3.49
C THR A 488 5.08 14.58 3.16
N ASP A 489 5.93 15.55 3.45
CA ASP A 489 5.73 16.91 2.93
C ASP A 489 5.69 16.90 1.39
N ARG A 490 4.93 17.82 0.82
CA ARG A 490 4.99 18.09 -0.61
C ARG A 490 6.38 18.61 -0.97
N PHE A 491 6.85 18.27 -2.17
CA PHE A 491 8.19 18.67 -2.61
C PHE A 491 8.38 20.20 -2.62
N LEU A 492 7.30 20.93 -2.87
CA LEU A 492 7.28 22.41 -2.87
C LEU A 492 6.95 23.04 -1.51
N ALA A 493 6.85 22.28 -0.43
CA ALA A 493 6.48 22.78 0.90
C ALA A 493 7.35 23.94 1.39
N ASP A 494 8.64 23.96 1.00
CA ASP A 494 9.62 24.94 1.45
C ASP A 494 9.73 26.18 0.53
N GLY A 495 8.75 26.39 -0.35
CA GLY A 495 8.71 27.53 -1.26
C GLY A 495 9.63 27.40 -2.48
N HIS A 496 10.08 26.18 -2.82
CA HIS A 496 10.85 25.93 -4.03
C HIS A 496 10.00 26.15 -5.29
N ASP A 497 10.66 26.47 -6.39
CA ASP A 497 10.00 26.80 -7.65
C ASP A 497 9.81 25.59 -8.57
N ALA A 498 9.11 25.80 -9.67
CA ALA A 498 8.88 24.81 -10.71
C ALA A 498 10.16 24.22 -11.31
N THR A 499 11.28 24.94 -11.27
CA THR A 499 12.54 24.48 -11.86
C THR A 499 13.13 23.33 -11.05
N MET A 500 13.11 23.44 -9.73
CA MET A 500 13.56 22.36 -8.84
C MET A 500 12.64 21.14 -8.92
N LEU A 501 11.32 21.34 -9.02
CA LEU A 501 10.38 20.25 -9.22
C LEU A 501 10.65 19.52 -10.54
N LYS A 502 10.90 20.26 -11.64
CA LYS A 502 11.29 19.67 -12.93
C LYS A 502 12.59 18.88 -12.83
N GLN A 503 13.57 19.37 -12.08
CA GLN A 503 14.83 18.66 -11.85
C GLN A 503 14.60 17.32 -11.13
N ALA A 504 13.81 17.30 -10.05
CA ALA A 504 13.46 16.10 -9.32
C ALA A 504 12.68 15.10 -10.17
N LEU A 505 11.71 15.57 -10.96
CA LEU A 505 10.91 14.75 -11.86
C LEU A 505 11.72 14.21 -13.04
N ALA A 506 12.64 15.00 -13.63
CA ALA A 506 13.54 14.52 -14.67
C ALA A 506 14.42 13.37 -14.16
N LEU A 507 14.93 13.51 -12.94
CA LEU A 507 15.70 12.45 -12.28
C LEU A 507 14.82 11.21 -12.03
N LEU A 508 13.69 11.36 -11.34
CA LEU A 508 12.76 10.27 -11.00
C LEU A 508 12.37 9.45 -12.24
N LEU A 509 12.06 10.12 -13.35
CA LEU A 509 11.53 9.48 -14.55
C LEU A 509 12.60 8.86 -15.46
N THR A 510 13.89 9.08 -15.19
CA THR A 510 14.99 8.58 -16.05
C THR A 510 15.92 7.57 -15.37
N VAL A 511 15.95 7.52 -14.04
CA VAL A 511 16.74 6.54 -13.29
C VAL A 511 16.17 5.12 -13.41
N LYS A 512 16.96 4.13 -12.97
CA LYS A 512 16.55 2.71 -12.99
C LYS A 512 15.66 2.37 -11.80
N ARG A 513 14.44 2.93 -11.79
CA ARG A 513 13.41 2.79 -10.75
C ARG A 513 12.02 2.73 -11.37
N ILE A 514 11.05 2.19 -10.65
CA ILE A 514 9.62 2.35 -10.93
C ILE A 514 9.21 3.69 -10.34
N PRO A 515 8.82 4.70 -11.13
CA PRO A 515 8.45 6.01 -10.60
C PRO A 515 7.02 6.02 -10.06
N GLN A 516 6.85 6.71 -8.92
CA GLN A 516 5.54 7.04 -8.36
C GLN A 516 5.41 8.57 -8.28
N LEU A 517 4.30 9.07 -8.81
CA LEU A 517 3.83 10.44 -8.65
C LEU A 517 2.72 10.49 -7.59
N TYR A 518 2.62 11.58 -6.88
CA TYR A 518 1.51 11.84 -5.96
C TYR A 518 0.53 12.83 -6.61
N TYR A 519 -0.79 12.61 -6.44
CA TYR A 519 -1.79 13.47 -7.10
C TYR A 519 -1.54 14.95 -6.79
N GLY A 520 -1.65 15.76 -7.83
CA GLY A 520 -1.45 17.20 -7.73
C GLY A 520 0.02 17.67 -7.87
N THR A 521 1.01 16.75 -7.95
CA THR A 521 2.40 17.12 -8.29
C THR A 521 2.47 17.83 -9.64
N GLU A 522 1.68 17.37 -10.61
CA GLU A 522 1.60 17.89 -11.98
C GLU A 522 1.00 19.29 -12.08
N VAL A 523 0.29 19.72 -11.06
CA VAL A 523 -0.30 21.07 -10.95
C VAL A 523 0.28 21.85 -9.77
N MET A 524 1.45 21.40 -9.28
CA MET A 524 2.24 22.11 -8.25
C MET A 524 1.51 22.27 -6.90
N MET A 525 0.67 21.33 -6.51
CA MET A 525 0.07 21.36 -5.18
C MET A 525 1.14 21.36 -4.09
N ASN A 526 0.86 22.12 -3.02
CA ASN A 526 1.77 22.34 -1.91
C ASN A 526 1.15 21.89 -0.59
N GLY A 527 1.96 21.73 0.46
CA GLY A 527 1.52 21.37 1.81
C GLY A 527 2.65 20.82 2.67
N THR A 528 2.52 21.00 3.99
CA THR A 528 3.46 20.52 4.99
C THR A 528 2.74 19.74 6.10
N LYS A 529 3.40 18.75 6.66
CA LYS A 529 2.92 17.99 7.82
C LYS A 529 3.07 18.74 9.16
N GLU A 530 3.76 19.86 9.19
CA GLU A 530 3.95 20.63 10.45
C GLU A 530 2.63 20.98 11.15
N VAL A 531 1.54 21.14 10.38
CA VAL A 531 0.22 21.42 10.94
C VAL A 531 -0.55 20.12 11.17
N THR A 532 -0.83 19.37 10.12
CA THR A 532 -1.47 18.04 10.15
C THR A 532 -1.17 17.27 8.86
N ASP A 533 -1.33 15.94 8.87
CA ASP A 533 -1.28 15.14 7.65
C ASP A 533 -2.28 15.62 6.58
N GLY A 534 -3.42 16.17 7.01
CA GLY A 534 -4.43 16.70 6.10
C GLY A 534 -3.93 17.83 5.19
N ASN A 535 -2.89 18.57 5.60
CA ASN A 535 -2.31 19.63 4.78
C ASN A 535 -1.56 19.13 3.54
N VAL A 536 -0.95 17.96 3.61
CA VAL A 536 -0.31 17.33 2.45
C VAL A 536 -1.32 16.53 1.61
N ARG A 537 -2.53 16.37 2.14
CA ARG A 537 -3.67 15.61 1.58
C ARG A 537 -4.82 16.52 1.19
N CYS A 538 -4.50 17.72 0.65
CA CYS A 538 -5.50 18.69 0.19
C CYS A 538 -6.33 18.14 -0.97
N ASP A 539 -7.52 18.71 -1.16
CA ASP A 539 -8.38 18.36 -2.29
C ASP A 539 -7.70 18.72 -3.62
N PHE A 540 -7.90 17.85 -4.62
CA PHE A 540 -7.51 18.18 -5.99
C PHE A 540 -8.38 19.33 -6.52
N PRO A 541 -7.81 20.40 -7.06
CA PRO A 541 -8.56 21.57 -7.48
C PRO A 541 -9.55 21.26 -8.62
N GLY A 542 -10.82 21.50 -8.40
CA GLY A 542 -11.89 21.21 -9.34
C GLY A 542 -12.53 19.83 -9.17
N GLY A 543 -12.12 19.07 -8.14
CA GLY A 543 -12.68 17.76 -7.85
C GLY A 543 -14.03 17.79 -7.15
N PHE A 544 -14.46 18.94 -6.63
CA PHE A 544 -15.64 19.00 -5.79
C PHE A 544 -16.63 20.06 -6.26
N PRO A 545 -17.94 19.84 -6.04
CA PRO A 545 -18.97 20.83 -6.37
C PRO A 545 -18.67 22.18 -5.70
N GLY A 546 -18.73 23.24 -6.48
CA GLY A 546 -18.52 24.63 -6.02
C GLY A 546 -17.06 25.10 -6.05
N ASP A 547 -16.11 24.27 -6.48
CA ASP A 547 -14.73 24.69 -6.67
C ASP A 547 -14.66 25.80 -7.75
N SER A 548 -14.01 26.90 -7.40
CA SER A 548 -13.80 28.03 -8.33
C SER A 548 -12.60 27.83 -9.26
N HIS A 549 -11.74 26.89 -8.94
CA HIS A 549 -10.55 26.52 -9.69
C HIS A 549 -10.66 25.07 -10.13
N ASN A 550 -10.33 24.76 -11.39
CA ASN A 550 -10.44 23.40 -11.94
C ASN A 550 -9.17 23.02 -12.71
N ALA A 551 -8.30 22.28 -12.05
CA ALA A 551 -7.04 21.83 -12.63
C ALA A 551 -7.17 20.59 -13.55
N PHE A 552 -8.35 19.96 -13.62
CA PHE A 552 -8.59 18.87 -14.58
C PHE A 552 -8.58 19.37 -16.03
N THR A 553 -8.89 20.61 -16.26
CA THR A 553 -9.02 21.15 -17.62
C THR A 553 -7.93 22.20 -17.92
N ARG A 554 -7.51 22.25 -19.18
CA ARG A 554 -6.55 23.26 -19.63
C ARG A 554 -7.02 24.70 -19.35
N GLN A 555 -8.32 24.96 -19.52
CA GLN A 555 -8.91 26.28 -19.30
C GLN A 555 -8.99 26.67 -17.83
N GLY A 556 -9.07 25.67 -16.94
CA GLY A 556 -9.15 25.91 -15.51
C GLY A 556 -7.80 25.97 -14.82
N ARG A 557 -6.73 25.44 -15.43
CA ARG A 557 -5.36 25.54 -14.91
C ARG A 557 -4.86 26.99 -15.00
N THR A 558 -4.15 27.44 -13.99
CA THR A 558 -3.32 28.65 -14.07
C THR A 558 -2.21 28.47 -15.11
N GLU A 559 -1.58 29.56 -15.52
CA GLU A 559 -0.48 29.49 -16.49
C GLU A 559 0.69 28.62 -15.99
N GLN A 560 1.04 28.75 -14.72
CA GLN A 560 2.11 27.96 -14.10
C GLN A 560 1.75 26.47 -14.03
N GLU A 561 0.55 26.13 -13.59
CA GLU A 561 0.04 24.75 -13.57
C GLU A 561 0.04 24.16 -14.99
N GLN A 562 -0.45 24.92 -15.98
CA GLN A 562 -0.49 24.43 -17.36
C GLN A 562 0.91 24.21 -17.93
N GLN A 563 1.88 25.05 -17.61
CA GLN A 563 3.28 24.88 -18.02
C GLN A 563 3.90 23.64 -17.38
N MET A 564 3.66 23.41 -16.08
CA MET A 564 4.15 22.21 -15.38
C MET A 564 3.50 20.95 -15.91
N PHE A 565 2.16 20.94 -16.03
CA PHE A 565 1.40 19.82 -16.57
C PHE A 565 1.87 19.45 -17.98
N ALA A 566 2.00 20.43 -18.87
CA ALA A 566 2.42 20.20 -20.25
C ALA A 566 3.87 19.66 -20.33
N TRP A 567 4.76 20.16 -19.49
CA TRP A 567 6.14 19.70 -19.41
C TRP A 567 6.19 18.24 -18.91
N LEU A 568 5.49 17.94 -17.82
CA LEU A 568 5.47 16.61 -17.23
C LEU A 568 4.77 15.59 -18.17
N SER A 569 3.61 15.96 -18.72
CA SER A 569 2.88 15.11 -19.66
C SER A 569 3.75 14.75 -20.88
N LYS A 570 4.50 15.72 -21.43
CA LYS A 570 5.42 15.45 -22.55
C LYS A 570 6.50 14.44 -22.18
N LEU A 571 7.08 14.56 -20.97
CA LEU A 571 8.11 13.64 -20.50
C LEU A 571 7.54 12.24 -20.20
N LEU A 572 6.32 12.15 -19.65
CA LEU A 572 5.64 10.89 -19.38
C LEU A 572 5.28 10.14 -20.68
N HIS A 573 4.71 10.85 -21.66
CA HIS A 573 4.42 10.26 -22.98
C HIS A 573 5.68 9.81 -23.72
N TRP A 574 6.78 10.58 -23.66
CA TRP A 574 8.06 10.19 -24.20
C TRP A 574 8.62 8.93 -23.52
N ARG A 575 8.46 8.84 -22.17
CA ARG A 575 8.92 7.68 -21.39
C ARG A 575 8.13 6.43 -21.71
N LYS A 576 6.84 6.55 -22.00
CA LYS A 576 5.95 5.44 -22.32
C LYS A 576 6.46 4.70 -23.56
N GLY A 577 6.86 3.43 -23.39
CA GLY A 577 7.43 2.61 -24.46
C GLY A 577 8.89 2.93 -24.81
N ASN A 578 9.59 3.80 -24.08
CA ASN A 578 11.00 4.05 -24.30
C ASN A 578 11.86 2.95 -23.67
N GLU A 579 12.30 1.99 -24.49
CA GLU A 579 13.10 0.86 -24.03
C GLU A 579 14.46 1.26 -23.45
N VAL A 580 15.03 2.40 -23.82
CA VAL A 580 16.28 2.90 -23.22
C VAL A 580 16.10 3.13 -21.72
N ILE A 581 14.92 3.65 -21.31
CA ILE A 581 14.61 3.86 -19.91
C ILE A 581 14.26 2.56 -19.20
N THR A 582 13.50 1.67 -19.83
CA THR A 582 12.99 0.47 -19.17
C THR A 582 13.98 -0.69 -19.14
N ARG A 583 14.82 -0.83 -20.19
CA ARG A 583 15.75 -1.95 -20.39
C ARG A 583 17.22 -1.55 -20.42
N GLY A 584 17.53 -0.26 -20.63
CA GLY A 584 18.88 0.24 -20.77
C GLY A 584 19.71 0.07 -19.49
N THR A 585 21.01 -0.10 -19.69
CA THR A 585 21.98 0.02 -18.58
C THR A 585 21.98 1.43 -18.02
N MET A 586 22.42 1.60 -16.77
CA MET A 586 22.58 2.92 -16.15
C MET A 586 24.07 3.17 -15.85
N LYS A 587 24.55 4.34 -16.17
CA LYS A 587 25.87 4.83 -15.78
C LYS A 587 25.70 6.23 -15.16
N GLN A 588 26.34 6.47 -14.05
CA GLN A 588 26.34 7.78 -13.40
C GLN A 588 27.76 8.32 -13.31
N PHE A 589 27.87 9.64 -13.30
CA PHE A 589 29.14 10.34 -13.15
C PHE A 589 29.13 11.11 -11.84
N ILE A 590 30.26 11.10 -11.12
CA ILE A 590 30.42 11.93 -9.92
C ILE A 590 30.10 13.40 -10.29
N PRO A 591 29.24 14.11 -9.58
CA PRO A 591 28.97 15.52 -9.82
C PRO A 591 30.25 16.34 -9.92
N TYR A 592 30.36 17.16 -10.95
CA TYR A 592 31.55 17.96 -11.21
C TYR A 592 31.16 19.38 -11.65
N GLY A 593 31.74 20.39 -11.01
CA GLY A 593 31.37 21.78 -11.27
C GLY A 593 29.87 22.07 -11.04
N GLY A 594 29.25 21.39 -10.07
CA GLY A 594 27.83 21.52 -9.78
C GLY A 594 26.91 20.68 -10.70
N VAL A 595 27.46 20.05 -11.73
CA VAL A 595 26.66 19.28 -12.72
C VAL A 595 26.70 17.79 -12.42
N TYR A 596 25.52 17.19 -12.29
CA TYR A 596 25.33 15.74 -12.18
C TYR A 596 24.79 15.16 -13.47
N VAL A 597 25.40 14.08 -13.96
CA VAL A 597 25.03 13.41 -15.22
C VAL A 597 24.79 11.94 -15.00
N ILE A 598 23.65 11.47 -15.53
CA ILE A 598 23.27 10.04 -15.59
C ILE A 598 23.00 9.68 -17.06
N ALA A 599 23.52 8.54 -17.51
CA ALA A 599 23.26 7.98 -18.82
C ALA A 599 22.47 6.68 -18.71
N ARG A 600 21.43 6.54 -19.55
CA ARG A 600 20.77 5.26 -19.84
C ARG A 600 21.11 4.87 -21.29
N GLN A 601 21.53 3.60 -21.51
CA GLN A 601 22.02 3.19 -22.81
C GLN A 601 21.43 1.83 -23.23
N LEU A 602 20.97 1.73 -24.48
CA LEU A 602 20.49 0.49 -25.09
C LEU A 602 20.72 0.50 -26.60
N GLY A 603 21.51 -0.44 -27.12
CA GLY A 603 21.69 -0.64 -28.57
C GLY A 603 22.15 0.61 -29.33
N GLY A 604 23.08 1.36 -28.77
CA GLY A 604 23.59 2.62 -29.35
C GLY A 604 22.73 3.87 -29.07
N ARG A 605 21.46 3.70 -28.63
CA ARG A 605 20.64 4.82 -28.16
C ARG A 605 21.05 5.19 -26.76
N THR A 606 21.12 6.49 -26.49
CA THR A 606 21.45 7.06 -25.17
C THR A 606 20.44 8.11 -24.77
N VAL A 607 20.05 8.07 -23.49
CA VAL A 607 19.35 9.16 -22.80
C VAL A 607 20.30 9.66 -21.73
N LEU A 608 20.62 10.95 -21.80
CA LEU A 608 21.49 11.65 -20.86
C LEU A 608 20.65 12.62 -20.03
N THR A 609 20.54 12.36 -18.73
CA THR A 609 19.91 13.30 -17.78
C THR A 609 21.01 14.15 -17.18
N VAL A 610 20.93 15.47 -17.40
CA VAL A 610 21.90 16.47 -16.95
C VAL A 610 21.23 17.42 -15.99
N LEU A 611 21.78 17.57 -14.80
CA LEU A 611 21.23 18.38 -13.72
C LEU A 611 22.25 19.40 -13.23
N ASN A 612 21.91 20.69 -13.25
CA ASN A 612 22.67 21.70 -12.55
C ASN A 612 22.21 21.78 -11.10
N GLY A 613 22.96 21.23 -10.17
CA GLY A 613 22.64 21.19 -8.73
C GLY A 613 23.05 22.47 -7.98
N THR A 614 23.19 23.60 -8.67
CA THR A 614 23.58 24.88 -8.05
C THR A 614 22.58 26.01 -8.37
N SER A 615 22.57 27.05 -7.53
CA SER A 615 21.78 28.25 -7.72
C SER A 615 22.43 29.26 -8.71
N ALA A 616 23.57 28.92 -9.30
CA ALA A 616 24.29 29.65 -10.33
C ALA A 616 24.32 28.91 -11.66
N PRO A 617 24.58 29.59 -12.78
CA PRO A 617 24.87 28.91 -14.05
C PRO A 617 26.07 27.97 -13.91
N ALA A 618 25.99 26.81 -14.59
CA ALA A 618 27.06 25.81 -14.58
C ALA A 618 27.33 25.27 -15.98
N THR A 619 28.52 24.74 -16.20
CA THR A 619 28.92 24.22 -17.51
C THR A 619 29.10 22.71 -17.48
N MET A 620 28.35 21.97 -18.30
CA MET A 620 28.61 20.58 -18.56
C MET A 620 29.82 20.46 -19.50
N GLN A 621 30.97 20.05 -18.97
CA GLN A 621 32.16 19.81 -19.76
C GLN A 621 32.03 18.50 -20.55
N VAL A 622 31.68 18.57 -21.83
CA VAL A 622 31.35 17.42 -22.67
C VAL A 622 32.47 16.39 -22.72
N VAL A 623 33.71 16.80 -22.73
CA VAL A 623 34.88 15.89 -22.76
C VAL A 623 34.90 14.89 -21.60
N ARG A 624 34.33 15.27 -20.45
CA ARG A 624 34.24 14.40 -19.27
C ARG A 624 33.33 13.20 -19.51
N TYR A 625 32.35 13.34 -20.38
CA TYR A 625 31.30 12.36 -20.67
C TYR A 625 31.51 11.64 -22.01
N ALA A 626 32.71 11.72 -22.58
CA ALA A 626 33.05 11.16 -23.89
C ALA A 626 32.72 9.68 -24.03
N GLU A 627 32.84 8.90 -22.94
CA GLU A 627 32.52 7.44 -22.98
C GLU A 627 31.05 7.14 -23.28
N VAL A 628 30.11 8.04 -23.00
CA VAL A 628 28.68 7.88 -23.30
C VAL A 628 28.24 8.76 -24.47
N ILE A 629 28.94 9.85 -24.77
CA ILE A 629 28.63 10.77 -25.87
C ILE A 629 29.29 10.31 -27.17
N GLY A 630 30.54 9.81 -27.12
CA GLY A 630 31.33 9.47 -28.32
C GLY A 630 31.58 10.70 -29.20
N ALA A 631 31.50 10.53 -30.51
CA ALA A 631 31.57 11.61 -31.48
C ALA A 631 30.21 12.24 -31.82
N THR A 632 29.19 12.05 -30.96
CA THR A 632 27.85 12.56 -31.18
C THR A 632 27.83 14.09 -31.18
N ALA A 633 27.34 14.67 -32.28
CA ALA A 633 27.29 16.12 -32.43
C ALA A 633 25.94 16.74 -32.03
N ASP A 634 24.87 15.96 -31.99
CA ASP A 634 23.51 16.50 -31.85
C ASP A 634 22.66 15.63 -30.92
N ALA A 635 22.01 16.26 -29.95
CA ALA A 635 21.09 15.63 -29.01
C ALA A 635 19.81 16.45 -28.88
N LEU A 636 18.67 15.75 -28.75
CA LEU A 636 17.36 16.36 -28.56
C LEU A 636 17.01 16.40 -27.08
N ASP A 637 16.77 17.57 -26.51
CA ASP A 637 16.08 17.68 -25.23
C ASP A 637 14.59 17.36 -25.42
N VAL A 638 14.18 16.21 -24.90
CA VAL A 638 12.83 15.68 -25.10
C VAL A 638 11.75 16.50 -24.42
N THR A 639 12.12 17.28 -23.40
CA THR A 639 11.18 18.12 -22.63
C THR A 639 10.84 19.42 -23.37
N THR A 640 11.81 20.06 -23.98
CA THR A 640 11.65 21.35 -24.69
C THR A 640 11.57 21.20 -26.20
N GLY A 641 12.16 20.14 -26.78
CA GLY A 641 12.35 20.00 -28.20
C GLY A 641 13.56 20.74 -28.77
N ARG A 642 14.36 21.37 -27.90
CA ARG A 642 15.59 22.08 -28.29
C ARG A 642 16.68 21.05 -28.60
N ARG A 643 17.53 21.38 -29.60
CA ARG A 643 18.73 20.59 -29.91
C ARG A 643 19.96 21.21 -29.27
N TYR A 644 20.84 20.33 -28.81
CA TYR A 644 22.10 20.66 -28.17
C TYR A 644 23.26 20.09 -28.97
N ASP A 645 24.27 20.93 -29.23
CA ASP A 645 25.52 20.54 -29.89
C ASP A 645 26.49 19.98 -28.83
N LEU A 646 26.69 18.66 -28.87
CA LEU A 646 27.58 17.95 -27.95
C LEU A 646 29.04 17.89 -28.40
N THR A 647 29.41 18.63 -29.43
CA THR A 647 30.84 18.80 -29.81
C THR A 647 31.52 19.88 -28.95
N ARG A 648 30.76 20.61 -28.17
CA ARG A 648 31.21 21.70 -27.28
C ARG A 648 30.50 21.60 -25.94
N ASP A 649 31.09 22.29 -24.95
CA ASP A 649 30.51 22.37 -23.61
C ASP A 649 29.11 23.00 -23.64
N VAL A 650 28.25 22.57 -22.73
CA VAL A 650 26.83 22.98 -22.64
C VAL A 650 26.63 23.82 -21.39
N GLU A 651 26.22 25.07 -21.61
CA GLU A 651 25.84 25.97 -20.51
C GLU A 651 24.47 25.65 -19.99
N LEU A 652 24.34 25.62 -18.67
CA LEU A 652 23.13 25.31 -17.92
C LEU A 652 22.73 26.48 -17.05
N GLU A 653 21.46 26.87 -17.13
CA GLU A 653 20.88 27.86 -16.21
C GLU A 653 20.85 27.31 -14.76
N PRO A 654 20.68 28.18 -13.76
CA PRO A 654 20.54 27.75 -12.37
C PRO A 654 19.44 26.66 -12.21
N ARG A 655 19.77 25.59 -11.50
CA ARG A 655 18.86 24.46 -11.25
C ARG A 655 18.24 23.81 -12.50
N GLN A 656 18.77 24.09 -13.70
CA GLN A 656 18.25 23.49 -14.94
C GLN A 656 18.43 21.99 -14.98
N SER A 657 17.46 21.31 -15.58
CA SER A 657 17.55 19.91 -15.99
C SER A 657 17.38 19.77 -17.49
N LEU A 658 18.14 18.85 -18.12
CA LEU A 658 17.98 18.43 -19.50
C LEU A 658 17.79 16.91 -19.55
N VAL A 659 16.92 16.45 -20.45
CA VAL A 659 16.78 15.04 -20.79
C VAL A 659 17.09 14.90 -22.28
N LEU A 660 18.35 14.59 -22.57
CA LEU A 660 18.89 14.55 -23.93
C LEU A 660 18.83 13.12 -24.51
N GLU A 661 18.16 12.96 -25.63
CA GLU A 661 18.13 11.69 -26.37
C GLU A 661 18.92 11.81 -27.66
N TYR A 662 19.75 10.78 -27.93
CA TYR A 662 20.56 10.71 -29.15
C TYR A 662 20.97 9.26 -29.48
N VAL A 663 21.47 9.07 -30.68
CA VAL A 663 22.20 7.85 -31.09
C VAL A 663 23.68 8.13 -30.94
N LYS A 664 24.37 7.34 -30.10
CA LYS A 664 25.81 7.49 -29.90
C LYS A 664 26.56 7.15 -31.21
N VAL A 665 27.42 8.07 -31.61
CA VAL A 665 28.38 7.85 -32.71
C VAL A 665 29.72 7.48 -32.08
N GLU A 666 30.30 6.37 -32.50
CA GLU A 666 31.58 5.83 -32.02
C GLU A 666 32.78 6.73 -32.43
#